data_e41ca64c7b0e514f86037223436a3e0c
#
_entry.id   e41ca64c7b0e514f86037223436a3e0c
#
_cell.length_a   1.000
_cell.length_b   1.000
_cell.length_c   1.000
_cell.angle_alpha   90.00
_cell.angle_beta   90.00
_cell.angle_gamma   90.00
#
_symmetry.space_group_name_H-M   'P 1'
#
loop_
_entity.id
_entity.type
_entity.pdbx_description
1 polymer ?
#
loop_
_entity_poly.entity_id
_entity_poly.type
_entity_poly.pdbx_seq_one_letter_code
_entity_poly.pdbx_strand_id
1 'polypeptide(L)'
;MSKYGLSKEQIEESRRKYGDNTLMQPPRETFWSKLLGNFQDPIIRILIVALLVNAFFVYLGHGDWIETIGIFLAIILATFVSTWSEYSNENAFQKLQEEASRIRCKVWRDGDPEEIAIDDVVVGEAIILEAGDKIPADGILLDGTLKLDQAALNGESEEAKKVAAPADFEWDNGKIDFLDEHKLFRGSVVVEGTAVMQAVKIGDNSVYGQLTQELKDDERDSPLKLKLKGLAEQISKFGYAGGVLIAVAVILHKIYLAGSFAVYFADMTTVIADLVQAVILAIIIIVMAVPEGLPLMIAIVSSLNMRKMLHDHVLVRKLVGIETAGSLNLLFTDKTGTITKGQLEVVRFLTGDLQEITDFTSLPARLKELTCQQVLINTSSTVTDGKIVGGNMTEAALNNYVGTYRLPQLPQRQRFIPFNSANKYSWAQVAPADGGAAYCLIKGAPEKLLQAADWYWSKDGSRLPLTNEMKAALDNRMLELAGQAIRMLALCTYEGVPADNLPDKGLTLAGVVAIRDDVRPEAVEAIKAVQQAGVQVVMITGDRKETAVAIAKDAGLLQSAEDVVWTSDELAQMSDDEIKAKLTHLRVVARALPMDKSRLVRLAQELNLVTGMTGDGVNDSPALKKADVGFAMGSGTEVAKEAGDIVIMDDNFLSIKQAILYGRTIYNSICKFIVFQLTINFSAVAINFIAPFINIDEPLTITQILWINLVMDTLAALAFGGEPALAQYLREAPKRRSAPLVSKKMLTSVIVSGLYMTIVGIAFYKSAWVDHLFRDADNHIYTYTGFFCAYIFMAVANGFNVRTDGLNLLKNISLNKGFLQVMALIVAIQVLLTFVGGRVLRTTPLNAHEWGVVVLFGASIIVVDLLRKLVSKN
;
A
#
# COMPACT_ATOMS: atom_id res chain seq x y z
N MET A 1 27.82 -31.34 -14.31
CA MET A 1 28.45 -30.02 -14.49
C MET A 1 27.54 -29.22 -15.34
N SER A 2 27.04 -28.07 -14.83
CA SER A 2 26.10 -27.24 -15.57
C SER A 2 26.81 -26.65 -16.80
N LYS A 3 26.13 -26.67 -17.91
CA LYS A 3 26.60 -26.21 -19.23
C LYS A 3 26.64 -24.69 -19.32
N TYR A 4 26.07 -23.97 -18.33
CA TYR A 4 25.80 -22.55 -18.33
C TYR A 4 26.40 -21.86 -17.11
N GLY A 5 26.72 -20.58 -17.24
CA GLY A 5 27.13 -19.69 -16.17
C GLY A 5 28.43 -18.94 -16.46
N LEU A 6 28.45 -17.64 -16.15
CA LEU A 6 29.64 -16.81 -16.19
C LEU A 6 30.43 -16.94 -14.89
N SER A 7 31.76 -16.86 -14.97
CA SER A 7 32.60 -16.72 -13.78
C SER A 7 32.55 -15.28 -13.24
N LYS A 8 32.95 -15.08 -11.97
CA LYS A 8 33.00 -13.75 -11.36
C LYS A 8 33.87 -12.76 -12.16
N GLU A 9 34.97 -13.21 -12.74
CA GLU A 9 35.84 -12.39 -13.57
C GLU A 9 35.13 -11.96 -14.88
N GLN A 10 34.41 -12.88 -15.50
CA GLN A 10 33.64 -12.61 -16.72
C GLN A 10 32.48 -11.65 -16.47
N ILE A 11 31.83 -11.75 -15.30
CA ILE A 11 30.75 -10.83 -14.89
C ILE A 11 31.31 -9.41 -14.73
N GLU A 12 32.45 -9.24 -14.05
CA GLU A 12 33.07 -7.93 -13.91
C GLU A 12 33.54 -7.35 -15.24
N GLU A 13 34.08 -8.17 -16.14
CA GLU A 13 34.47 -7.74 -17.48
C GLU A 13 33.27 -7.29 -18.31
N SER A 14 32.18 -8.07 -18.29
CA SER A 14 30.96 -7.73 -18.99
C SER A 14 30.32 -6.42 -18.44
N ARG A 15 30.33 -6.26 -17.10
CA ARG A 15 29.84 -5.04 -16.44
C ARG A 15 30.66 -3.81 -16.82
N ARG A 16 32.00 -3.92 -16.91
CA ARG A 16 32.86 -2.80 -17.37
C ARG A 16 32.62 -2.44 -18.84
N LYS A 17 32.29 -3.42 -19.68
CA LYS A 17 32.14 -3.21 -21.13
C LYS A 17 30.76 -2.75 -21.54
N TYR A 18 29.70 -3.26 -20.90
CA TYR A 18 28.32 -3.05 -21.32
C TYR A 18 27.46 -2.33 -20.27
N GLY A 19 27.96 -2.12 -19.05
CA GLY A 19 27.24 -1.50 -17.94
C GLY A 19 26.33 -2.48 -17.19
N ASP A 20 25.41 -1.93 -16.42
CA ASP A 20 24.39 -2.63 -15.64
C ASP A 20 23.06 -2.64 -16.38
N ASN A 21 22.14 -3.54 -15.99
CA ASN A 21 20.79 -3.65 -16.56
C ASN A 21 19.79 -2.62 -16.00
N THR A 22 20.30 -1.52 -15.46
CA THR A 22 19.47 -0.41 -14.96
C THR A 22 18.87 0.37 -16.13
N LEU A 23 17.61 0.79 -15.99
CA LEU A 23 16.98 1.73 -16.90
C LEU A 23 17.30 3.16 -16.45
N MET A 24 17.57 4.05 -17.40
CA MET A 24 17.81 5.44 -17.08
C MET A 24 16.55 6.06 -16.49
N GLN A 25 16.59 6.30 -15.19
CA GLN A 25 15.53 7.07 -14.56
C GLN A 25 15.61 8.53 -15.03
N PRO A 26 14.49 9.25 -15.15
CA PRO A 26 14.52 10.67 -15.43
C PRO A 26 15.46 11.37 -14.43
N PRO A 27 16.27 12.34 -14.88
CA PRO A 27 17.25 12.98 -14.04
C PRO A 27 16.58 13.55 -12.79
N ARG A 28 17.07 13.16 -11.62
CA ARG A 28 16.55 13.64 -10.32
C ARG A 28 16.62 15.15 -10.29
N GLU A 29 15.54 15.79 -9.90
CA GLU A 29 15.57 17.21 -9.65
C GLU A 29 16.56 17.51 -8.54
N THR A 30 17.53 18.36 -8.83
CA THR A 30 18.50 18.80 -7.82
C THR A 30 17.82 19.72 -6.82
N PHE A 31 18.37 19.81 -5.60
CA PHE A 31 17.90 20.77 -4.59
C PHE A 31 17.78 22.20 -5.17
N TRP A 32 18.75 22.63 -5.97
CA TRP A 32 18.76 23.96 -6.56
C TRP A 32 17.68 24.15 -7.64
N SER A 33 17.38 23.12 -8.43
CA SER A 33 16.30 23.17 -9.41
C SER A 33 14.95 23.32 -8.73
N LYS A 34 14.71 22.56 -7.66
CA LYS A 34 13.50 22.68 -6.84
C LYS A 34 13.41 24.02 -6.13
N LEU A 35 14.52 24.50 -5.58
CA LEU A 35 14.55 25.82 -4.96
C LEU A 35 14.13 26.91 -5.93
N LEU A 36 14.66 26.88 -7.16
CA LEU A 36 14.27 27.81 -8.22
C LEU A 36 12.81 27.60 -8.68
N GLY A 37 12.36 26.35 -8.74
CA GLY A 37 10.96 26.03 -9.03
C GLY A 37 10.01 26.60 -7.98
N ASN A 38 10.36 26.55 -6.69
CA ASN A 38 9.54 27.06 -5.61
C ASN A 38 9.39 28.59 -5.61
N PHE A 39 10.29 29.33 -6.25
CA PHE A 39 10.05 30.74 -6.52
C PHE A 39 8.90 31.01 -7.51
N GLN A 40 8.44 30.00 -8.23
CA GLN A 40 7.26 30.10 -9.09
C GLN A 40 5.93 29.87 -8.32
N ASP A 41 6.01 29.47 -7.07
CA ASP A 41 4.83 29.32 -6.23
C ASP A 41 4.04 30.64 -6.18
N PRO A 42 2.70 30.62 -6.36
CA PRO A 42 1.87 31.81 -6.36
C PRO A 42 2.03 32.65 -5.09
N ILE A 43 2.24 32.02 -3.94
CA ILE A 43 2.33 32.73 -2.65
C ILE A 43 3.66 33.46 -2.56
N ILE A 44 4.76 32.79 -2.92
CA ILE A 44 6.10 33.40 -2.93
C ILE A 44 6.14 34.56 -3.93
N ARG A 45 5.47 34.45 -5.08
CA ARG A 45 5.31 35.58 -6.00
C ARG A 45 4.56 36.76 -5.38
N ILE A 46 3.48 36.49 -4.64
CA ILE A 46 2.73 37.52 -3.94
C ILE A 46 3.60 38.19 -2.88
N LEU A 47 4.38 37.41 -2.11
CA LEU A 47 5.33 37.94 -1.12
C LEU A 47 6.44 38.76 -1.76
N ILE A 48 6.95 38.36 -2.94
CA ILE A 48 7.92 39.15 -3.71
C ILE A 48 7.30 40.47 -4.17
N VAL A 49 6.06 40.45 -4.63
CA VAL A 49 5.34 41.68 -4.99
C VAL A 49 5.18 42.58 -3.76
N ALA A 50 4.81 42.02 -2.60
CA ALA A 50 4.72 42.76 -1.33
C ALA A 50 6.07 43.39 -0.93
N LEU A 51 7.15 42.60 -1.06
CA LEU A 51 8.52 43.06 -0.80
C LEU A 51 8.89 44.25 -1.71
N LEU A 52 8.60 44.14 -3.01
CA LEU A 52 8.90 45.21 -3.97
C LEU A 52 8.06 46.47 -3.69
N VAL A 53 6.80 46.32 -3.39
CA VAL A 53 5.91 47.39 -2.98
C VAL A 53 6.43 48.04 -1.71
N ASN A 54 6.73 47.31 -0.67
CA ASN A 54 7.24 47.84 0.59
C ASN A 54 8.62 48.54 0.39
N ALA A 55 9.55 47.94 -0.36
CA ALA A 55 10.84 48.54 -0.70
C ALA A 55 10.70 49.88 -1.45
N PHE A 56 9.73 49.94 -2.39
CA PHE A 56 9.45 51.19 -3.11
C PHE A 56 8.95 52.29 -2.18
N PHE A 57 8.08 51.96 -1.22
CA PHE A 57 7.59 52.98 -0.24
C PHE A 57 8.64 53.41 0.74
N VAL A 58 9.52 52.50 1.20
CA VAL A 58 10.66 52.85 2.03
C VAL A 58 11.63 53.79 1.27
N TYR A 59 11.82 53.57 -0.05
CA TYR A 59 12.60 54.45 -0.89
C TYR A 59 11.96 55.85 -1.00
N LEU A 60 10.64 55.97 -1.00
CA LEU A 60 9.90 57.26 -0.97
C LEU A 60 9.89 57.89 0.43
N GLY A 61 10.50 57.28 1.45
CA GLY A 61 10.54 57.85 2.80
C GLY A 61 9.33 57.47 3.71
N HIS A 62 8.51 56.52 3.26
CA HIS A 62 7.31 56.08 3.97
C HIS A 62 7.43 54.63 4.45
N GLY A 63 8.42 54.31 5.31
CA GLY A 63 8.56 52.95 5.86
C GLY A 63 9.92 52.72 6.49
N ASP A 64 10.13 51.46 7.02
CA ASP A 64 11.38 51.05 7.67
C ASP A 64 12.08 49.98 6.86
N TRP A 65 13.38 50.18 6.56
CA TRP A 65 14.22 49.19 5.89
C TRP A 65 14.37 47.89 6.68
N ILE A 66 14.26 47.93 7.99
CA ILE A 66 14.36 46.73 8.84
C ILE A 66 13.19 45.78 8.55
N GLU A 67 11.98 46.29 8.34
CA GLU A 67 10.80 45.48 7.98
C GLU A 67 10.95 44.87 6.58
N THR A 68 11.44 45.66 5.62
CA THR A 68 11.69 45.16 4.25
C THR A 68 12.74 44.04 4.25
N ILE A 69 13.84 44.20 5.01
CA ILE A 69 14.87 43.17 5.19
C ILE A 69 14.27 41.94 5.88
N GLY A 70 13.39 42.15 6.88
CA GLY A 70 12.70 41.08 7.58
C GLY A 70 11.83 40.24 6.63
N ILE A 71 11.05 40.88 5.76
CA ILE A 71 10.23 40.19 4.73
C ILE A 71 11.14 39.42 3.75
N PHE A 72 12.24 40.02 3.30
CA PHE A 72 13.18 39.39 2.39
C PHE A 72 13.82 38.12 3.01
N LEU A 73 14.31 38.23 4.26
CA LEU A 73 14.88 37.08 4.98
C LEU A 73 13.82 35.99 5.23
N ALA A 74 12.58 36.39 5.53
CA ALA A 74 11.49 35.47 5.73
C ALA A 74 11.14 34.70 4.44
N ILE A 75 11.12 35.37 3.28
CA ILE A 75 10.89 34.71 1.97
C ILE A 75 12.01 33.70 1.69
N ILE A 76 13.28 34.07 1.91
CA ILE A 76 14.41 33.15 1.70
C ILE A 76 14.31 31.93 2.63
N LEU A 77 14.09 32.16 3.92
CA LEU A 77 13.97 31.11 4.90
C LEU A 77 12.78 30.19 4.57
N ALA A 78 11.67 30.79 4.20
CA ALA A 78 10.45 30.13 3.74
C ALA A 78 10.72 29.15 2.60
N THR A 79 11.24 29.69 1.51
CA THR A 79 11.54 28.92 0.30
C THR A 79 12.56 27.84 0.57
N PHE A 80 13.58 28.13 1.38
CA PHE A 80 14.63 27.16 1.73
C PHE A 80 14.08 26.00 2.59
N VAL A 81 13.32 26.30 3.66
CA VAL A 81 12.75 25.27 4.55
C VAL A 81 11.74 24.39 3.81
N SER A 82 10.86 24.98 3.00
CA SER A 82 9.91 24.25 2.16
C SER A 82 10.64 23.33 1.20
N THR A 83 11.61 23.86 0.43
CA THR A 83 12.40 23.08 -0.53
C THR A 83 13.18 21.97 0.14
N TRP A 84 13.82 22.23 1.28
CA TRP A 84 14.59 21.20 1.99
C TRP A 84 13.69 20.10 2.51
N SER A 85 12.55 20.44 3.08
CA SER A 85 11.60 19.47 3.59
C SER A 85 11.04 18.60 2.46
N GLU A 86 10.65 19.21 1.34
CA GLU A 86 10.17 18.50 0.15
C GLU A 86 11.26 17.58 -0.42
N TYR A 87 12.45 18.10 -0.68
CA TYR A 87 13.58 17.35 -1.23
C TYR A 87 14.02 16.20 -0.31
N SER A 88 14.09 16.43 1.01
CA SER A 88 14.47 15.40 1.98
C SER A 88 13.44 14.27 2.05
N ASN A 89 12.15 14.61 2.05
CA ASN A 89 11.07 13.64 2.11
C ASN A 89 10.98 12.82 0.81
N GLU A 90 11.12 13.46 -0.34
CA GLU A 90 11.11 12.79 -1.63
C GLU A 90 12.29 11.83 -1.79
N ASN A 91 13.51 12.25 -1.40
CA ASN A 91 14.68 11.36 -1.41
C ASN A 91 14.52 10.17 -0.45
N ALA A 92 13.95 10.40 0.74
CA ALA A 92 13.69 9.32 1.69
C ALA A 92 12.66 8.33 1.14
N PHE A 93 11.62 8.84 0.47
CA PHE A 93 10.60 8.03 -0.18
C PHE A 93 11.18 7.21 -1.34
N GLN A 94 11.91 7.86 -2.25
CA GLN A 94 12.51 7.19 -3.40
C GLN A 94 13.47 6.07 -2.99
N LYS A 95 14.32 6.29 -1.97
CA LYS A 95 15.19 5.23 -1.44
C LYS A 95 14.41 4.02 -0.95
N LEU A 96 13.32 4.24 -0.20
CA LEU A 96 12.47 3.15 0.27
C LEU A 96 11.77 2.45 -0.89
N GLN A 97 11.35 3.18 -1.90
CA GLN A 97 10.71 2.63 -3.09
C GLN A 97 11.72 1.82 -3.94
N GLU A 98 12.94 2.32 -4.12
CA GLU A 98 14.02 1.61 -4.83
C GLU A 98 14.37 0.28 -4.12
N GLU A 99 14.51 0.28 -2.78
CA GLU A 99 14.73 -0.94 -2.01
C GLU A 99 13.55 -1.92 -2.13
N ALA A 100 12.34 -1.38 -2.18
CA ALA A 100 11.09 -2.10 -2.22
C ALA A 100 10.75 -2.69 -3.61
N SER A 101 11.24 -2.06 -4.69
CA SER A 101 10.89 -2.43 -6.07
C SER A 101 11.92 -3.31 -6.77
N ARG A 102 12.95 -3.77 -6.08
CA ARG A 102 13.98 -4.65 -6.67
C ARG A 102 13.37 -5.98 -7.06
N ILE A 103 13.07 -6.12 -8.35
CA ILE A 103 12.68 -7.38 -8.98
C ILE A 103 13.90 -8.29 -9.01
N ARG A 104 13.73 -9.58 -8.70
CA ARG A 104 14.81 -10.57 -8.72
C ARG A 104 14.62 -11.53 -9.86
N CYS A 105 15.71 -12.10 -10.34
CA CYS A 105 15.74 -13.17 -11.32
C CYS A 105 16.77 -14.24 -10.94
N LYS A 106 16.55 -15.45 -11.42
CA LYS A 106 17.47 -16.57 -11.19
C LYS A 106 18.46 -16.66 -12.35
N VAL A 107 19.74 -16.69 -12.04
CA VAL A 107 20.83 -16.81 -13.02
C VAL A 107 21.75 -17.97 -12.70
N TRP A 108 22.46 -18.49 -13.71
CA TRP A 108 23.55 -19.42 -13.50
C TRP A 108 24.88 -18.69 -13.36
N ARG A 109 25.57 -18.84 -12.22
CA ARG A 109 26.90 -18.29 -11.95
C ARG A 109 27.81 -19.38 -11.38
N ASP A 110 29.03 -19.47 -11.88
CA ASP A 110 30.00 -20.51 -11.46
C ASP A 110 29.44 -21.95 -11.45
N GLY A 111 28.37 -22.20 -12.23
CA GLY A 111 27.73 -23.51 -12.32
C GLY A 111 26.58 -23.77 -11.36
N ASP A 112 26.26 -22.81 -10.48
CA ASP A 112 25.14 -22.85 -9.53
C ASP A 112 24.08 -21.81 -9.82
N PRO A 113 22.80 -22.08 -9.51
CA PRO A 113 21.72 -21.09 -9.62
C PRO A 113 21.81 -20.09 -8.47
N GLU A 114 21.86 -18.80 -8.81
CA GLU A 114 21.88 -17.68 -7.87
C GLU A 114 20.70 -16.75 -8.14
N GLU A 115 20.10 -16.18 -7.07
CA GLU A 115 19.03 -15.21 -7.21
C GLU A 115 19.60 -13.80 -7.04
N ILE A 116 19.54 -13.00 -8.12
CA ILE A 116 20.07 -11.64 -8.16
C ILE A 116 19.00 -10.60 -8.46
N ALA A 117 19.28 -9.31 -8.22
CA ALA A 117 18.41 -8.26 -8.72
C ALA A 117 18.48 -8.18 -10.25
N ILE A 118 17.36 -7.87 -10.90
CA ILE A 118 17.32 -7.70 -12.38
C ILE A 118 18.36 -6.66 -12.85
N ASP A 119 18.56 -5.61 -12.06
CA ASP A 119 19.51 -4.54 -12.36
C ASP A 119 20.96 -5.02 -12.39
N ASP A 120 21.27 -6.14 -11.71
CA ASP A 120 22.61 -6.73 -11.64
C ASP A 120 22.92 -7.70 -12.78
N VAL A 121 21.97 -7.94 -13.70
CA VAL A 121 22.15 -8.80 -14.88
C VAL A 121 23.14 -8.15 -15.84
N VAL A 122 24.07 -8.96 -16.38
CA VAL A 122 25.08 -8.53 -17.36
C VAL A 122 24.91 -9.22 -18.72
N VAL A 123 25.47 -8.65 -19.76
CA VAL A 123 25.46 -9.27 -21.09
C VAL A 123 26.21 -10.61 -21.07
N GLY A 124 25.63 -11.64 -21.68
CA GLY A 124 26.16 -13.00 -21.74
C GLY A 124 25.69 -13.91 -20.60
N GLU A 125 24.96 -13.39 -19.62
CA GLU A 125 24.46 -14.14 -18.46
C GLU A 125 23.36 -15.12 -18.85
N ALA A 126 23.41 -16.31 -18.25
CA ALA A 126 22.40 -17.35 -18.46
C ALA A 126 21.31 -17.23 -17.38
N ILE A 127 20.08 -16.92 -17.80
CA ILE A 127 18.95 -16.64 -16.93
C ILE A 127 17.95 -17.78 -16.98
N ILE A 128 17.50 -18.25 -15.83
CA ILE A 128 16.47 -19.28 -15.69
C ILE A 128 15.10 -18.58 -15.71
N LEU A 129 14.20 -19.06 -16.55
CA LEU A 129 12.85 -18.53 -16.72
C LEU A 129 11.81 -19.60 -16.40
N GLU A 130 10.81 -19.22 -15.60
CA GLU A 130 9.68 -20.04 -15.21
C GLU A 130 8.37 -19.29 -15.48
N ALA A 131 7.24 -20.01 -15.54
CA ALA A 131 5.94 -19.39 -15.72
C ALA A 131 5.66 -18.36 -14.62
N GLY A 132 5.31 -17.12 -15.01
CA GLY A 132 5.11 -15.97 -14.13
C GLY A 132 6.30 -15.03 -14.03
N ASP A 133 7.46 -15.40 -14.58
CA ASP A 133 8.63 -14.53 -14.62
C ASP A 133 8.48 -13.45 -15.72
N LYS A 134 9.07 -12.30 -15.45
CA LYS A 134 9.25 -11.24 -16.43
C LYS A 134 10.62 -11.36 -17.06
N ILE A 135 10.70 -11.30 -18.37
CA ILE A 135 11.97 -11.34 -19.09
C ILE A 135 12.85 -10.14 -18.68
N PRO A 136 14.02 -10.36 -18.06
CA PRO A 136 14.80 -9.29 -17.44
C PRO A 136 15.65 -8.46 -18.42
N ALA A 137 15.98 -9.04 -19.56
CA ALA A 137 16.84 -8.43 -20.59
C ALA A 137 16.44 -8.95 -21.98
N ASP A 138 16.83 -8.25 -23.05
CA ASP A 138 16.67 -8.84 -24.37
C ASP A 138 17.73 -9.94 -24.59
N GLY A 139 17.32 -11.07 -25.16
CA GLY A 139 18.22 -12.19 -25.30
C GLY A 139 17.72 -13.32 -26.19
N ILE A 140 18.48 -14.41 -26.19
CA ILE A 140 18.27 -15.59 -27.02
C ILE A 140 17.89 -16.77 -26.13
N LEU A 141 16.90 -17.55 -26.54
CA LEU A 141 16.51 -18.76 -25.86
C LEU A 141 17.53 -19.88 -26.14
N LEU A 142 18.22 -20.34 -25.09
CA LEU A 142 19.27 -21.39 -25.21
C LEU A 142 18.71 -22.79 -25.08
N ASP A 143 17.71 -22.97 -24.17
CA ASP A 143 17.15 -24.31 -23.88
C ASP A 143 15.72 -24.15 -23.36
N GLY A 144 14.87 -25.14 -23.69
CA GLY A 144 13.46 -25.14 -23.28
C GLY A 144 12.50 -24.56 -24.31
N THR A 145 11.25 -24.36 -23.88
CA THR A 145 10.18 -23.74 -24.68
C THR A 145 9.32 -22.88 -23.79
N LEU A 146 8.90 -21.72 -24.30
CA LEU A 146 8.08 -20.77 -23.59
C LEU A 146 6.87 -20.33 -24.43
N LYS A 147 5.78 -19.95 -23.75
CA LYS A 147 4.76 -19.07 -24.29
C LYS A 147 4.85 -17.74 -23.55
N LEU A 148 4.92 -16.65 -24.30
CA LEU A 148 5.11 -15.31 -23.76
C LEU A 148 3.91 -14.42 -24.08
N ASP A 149 3.49 -13.63 -23.11
CA ASP A 149 2.68 -12.44 -23.32
C ASP A 149 3.60 -11.25 -23.63
N GLN A 150 3.44 -10.68 -24.80
CA GLN A 150 4.22 -9.54 -25.30
C GLN A 150 3.36 -8.27 -25.47
N ALA A 151 2.13 -8.26 -24.97
CA ALA A 151 1.18 -7.16 -25.14
C ALA A 151 1.74 -5.81 -24.64
N ALA A 152 2.59 -5.83 -23.63
CA ALA A 152 3.26 -4.63 -23.11
C ALA A 152 4.25 -3.98 -24.10
N LEU A 153 4.69 -4.70 -25.11
CA LEU A 153 5.69 -4.26 -26.10
C LEU A 153 5.08 -3.97 -27.48
N ASN A 154 4.18 -4.83 -27.95
CA ASN A 154 3.61 -4.77 -29.30
C ASN A 154 2.10 -4.46 -29.32
N GLY A 155 1.43 -4.43 -28.15
CA GLY A 155 -0.02 -4.22 -28.05
C GLY A 155 -0.89 -5.41 -28.45
N GLU A 156 -0.29 -6.53 -28.85
CA GLU A 156 -1.03 -7.72 -29.30
C GLU A 156 -1.28 -8.68 -28.14
N SER A 157 -2.50 -9.17 -28.00
CA SER A 157 -2.92 -10.08 -26.92
C SER A 157 -2.65 -11.56 -27.22
N GLU A 158 -2.09 -11.90 -28.40
CA GLU A 158 -1.75 -13.27 -28.74
C GLU A 158 -0.44 -13.69 -28.09
N GLU A 159 -0.45 -14.89 -27.48
CA GLU A 159 0.73 -15.48 -26.85
C GLU A 159 1.76 -15.90 -27.92
N ALA A 160 2.99 -15.41 -27.80
CA ALA A 160 4.08 -15.77 -28.69
C ALA A 160 4.75 -17.06 -28.21
N LYS A 161 4.81 -18.09 -29.07
CA LYS A 161 5.56 -19.32 -28.79
C LYS A 161 7.04 -19.11 -29.09
N LYS A 162 7.91 -19.48 -28.14
CA LYS A 162 9.37 -19.37 -28.26
C LYS A 162 10.02 -20.74 -28.07
N VAL A 163 11.06 -21.01 -28.85
CA VAL A 163 11.81 -22.26 -28.85
C VAL A 163 13.32 -21.99 -28.84
N ALA A 164 14.10 -22.96 -28.36
CA ALA A 164 15.54 -22.82 -28.30
C ALA A 164 16.17 -22.51 -29.68
N ALA A 165 17.11 -21.59 -29.67
CA ALA A 165 17.81 -21.18 -30.89
C ALA A 165 18.80 -22.24 -31.35
N PRO A 166 19.02 -22.41 -32.68
CA PRO A 166 20.13 -23.21 -33.21
C PRO A 166 21.49 -22.69 -32.73
N ALA A 167 22.47 -23.55 -32.66
CA ALA A 167 23.80 -23.22 -32.14
C ALA A 167 24.56 -22.13 -32.95
N ASP A 168 24.15 -21.90 -34.18
CA ASP A 168 24.67 -20.90 -35.11
C ASP A 168 23.81 -19.62 -35.17
N PHE A 169 22.81 -19.48 -34.30
CA PHE A 169 21.94 -18.32 -34.28
C PHE A 169 22.68 -17.10 -33.71
N GLU A 170 22.75 -16.04 -34.46
CA GLU A 170 23.30 -14.74 -34.03
C GLU A 170 22.19 -13.70 -33.86
N TRP A 171 22.32 -12.85 -32.84
CA TRP A 171 21.41 -11.75 -32.63
C TRP A 171 21.61 -10.68 -33.70
N ASP A 172 20.64 -10.51 -34.59
CA ASP A 172 20.63 -9.45 -35.55
C ASP A 172 20.11 -8.14 -34.93
N ASN A 173 20.88 -7.06 -35.06
CA ASN A 173 20.52 -5.71 -34.61
C ASN A 173 19.63 -4.97 -35.59
N GLY A 174 19.13 -5.64 -36.61
CA GLY A 174 18.25 -5.07 -37.64
C GLY A 174 16.83 -4.74 -37.12
N LYS A 175 15.83 -5.00 -37.93
CA LYS A 175 14.43 -4.72 -37.57
C LYS A 175 14.00 -5.55 -36.35
N ILE A 176 13.35 -4.88 -35.38
CA ILE A 176 12.75 -5.55 -34.23
C ILE A 176 11.61 -6.44 -34.75
N ASP A 177 11.72 -7.74 -34.53
CA ASP A 177 10.68 -8.71 -34.86
C ASP A 177 10.25 -9.44 -33.57
N PHE A 178 9.09 -9.08 -33.04
CA PHE A 178 8.52 -9.72 -31.84
C PHE A 178 8.02 -11.16 -32.10
N LEU A 179 7.83 -11.54 -33.37
CA LEU A 179 7.39 -12.87 -33.79
C LEU A 179 8.54 -13.86 -33.95
N ASP A 180 9.80 -13.41 -33.97
CA ASP A 180 10.98 -14.31 -34.01
C ASP A 180 10.92 -15.32 -32.87
N GLU A 181 10.91 -16.61 -33.22
CA GLU A 181 10.72 -17.71 -32.27
C GLU A 181 11.90 -17.91 -31.29
N HIS A 182 13.06 -17.30 -31.55
CA HIS A 182 14.27 -17.46 -30.76
C HIS A 182 14.63 -16.25 -29.89
N LYS A 183 14.04 -15.09 -30.19
CA LYS A 183 14.30 -13.83 -29.50
C LYS A 183 13.34 -13.61 -28.35
N LEU A 184 13.90 -13.23 -27.22
CA LEU A 184 13.17 -12.81 -26.03
C LEU A 184 13.41 -11.32 -25.80
N PHE A 185 12.36 -10.59 -25.42
CA PHE A 185 12.43 -9.15 -25.21
C PHE A 185 12.11 -8.80 -23.77
N ARG A 186 12.91 -7.90 -23.17
CA ARG A 186 12.70 -7.37 -21.84
C ARG A 186 11.27 -6.87 -21.66
N GLY A 187 10.64 -7.21 -20.52
CA GLY A 187 9.29 -6.77 -20.23
C GLY A 187 8.19 -7.72 -20.68
N SER A 188 8.46 -8.70 -21.54
CA SER A 188 7.54 -9.81 -21.83
C SER A 188 7.37 -10.69 -20.60
N VAL A 189 6.23 -11.36 -20.50
CA VAL A 189 5.87 -12.23 -19.37
C VAL A 189 5.80 -13.68 -19.82
N VAL A 190 6.40 -14.59 -19.04
CA VAL A 190 6.30 -16.02 -19.28
C VAL A 190 4.93 -16.52 -18.81
N VAL A 191 4.07 -16.95 -19.73
CA VAL A 191 2.75 -17.50 -19.44
C VAL A 191 2.84 -19.00 -19.14
N GLU A 192 3.63 -19.73 -19.92
CA GLU A 192 3.76 -21.18 -19.80
C GLU A 192 5.16 -21.62 -20.21
N GLY A 193 5.71 -22.64 -19.51
CA GLY A 193 6.97 -23.28 -19.85
C GLY A 193 8.10 -22.93 -18.88
N THR A 194 9.25 -23.56 -19.11
CA THR A 194 10.51 -23.31 -18.42
C THR A 194 11.65 -23.30 -19.44
N ALA A 195 12.62 -22.43 -19.25
CA ALA A 195 13.71 -22.25 -20.22
C ALA A 195 14.94 -21.60 -19.60
N VAL A 196 16.05 -21.63 -20.36
CA VAL A 196 17.24 -20.85 -20.07
C VAL A 196 17.50 -19.91 -21.24
N MET A 197 17.65 -18.61 -20.95
CA MET A 197 18.01 -17.59 -21.95
C MET A 197 19.41 -17.04 -21.70
N GLN A 198 20.03 -16.49 -22.75
CA GLN A 198 21.24 -15.69 -22.65
C GLN A 198 20.92 -14.21 -22.88
N ALA A 199 21.32 -13.34 -21.95
CA ALA A 199 21.17 -11.91 -22.07
C ALA A 199 22.10 -11.33 -23.16
N VAL A 200 21.56 -10.56 -24.09
CA VAL A 200 22.31 -9.93 -25.21
C VAL A 200 22.30 -8.42 -25.12
N LYS A 201 21.16 -7.83 -24.79
CA LYS A 201 21.03 -6.38 -24.58
C LYS A 201 20.40 -6.10 -23.22
N ILE A 202 20.98 -5.16 -22.50
CA ILE A 202 20.59 -4.80 -21.13
C ILE A 202 20.30 -3.31 -21.01
N GLY A 203 19.60 -2.92 -19.94
CA GLY A 203 19.33 -1.53 -19.62
C GLY A 203 18.61 -0.76 -20.73
N ASP A 204 19.07 0.46 -20.96
CA ASP A 204 18.53 1.35 -22.00
C ASP A 204 18.76 0.84 -23.43
N ASN A 205 19.68 -0.09 -23.62
CA ASN A 205 19.94 -0.70 -24.93
C ASN A 205 18.92 -1.79 -25.29
N SER A 206 18.10 -2.25 -24.33
CA SER A 206 16.99 -3.16 -24.58
C SER A 206 15.87 -2.44 -25.36
N VAL A 207 15.03 -3.21 -26.06
CA VAL A 207 13.86 -2.69 -26.77
C VAL A 207 12.92 -1.97 -25.79
N TYR A 208 12.70 -2.56 -24.62
CA TYR A 208 11.88 -1.95 -23.56
C TYR A 208 12.51 -0.64 -23.04
N GLY A 209 13.83 -0.58 -22.85
CA GLY A 209 14.52 0.64 -22.46
C GLY A 209 14.34 1.79 -23.45
N GLN A 210 14.38 1.49 -24.74
CA GLN A 210 14.14 2.48 -25.80
C GLN A 210 12.68 2.97 -25.81
N LEU A 211 11.70 2.07 -25.61
CA LEU A 211 10.28 2.43 -25.55
C LEU A 211 9.93 3.27 -24.32
N THR A 212 10.52 2.97 -23.17
CA THR A 212 10.22 3.70 -21.90
C THR A 212 10.75 5.13 -21.89
N GLN A 213 11.77 5.45 -22.67
CA GLN A 213 12.24 6.83 -22.85
C GLN A 213 11.18 7.74 -23.53
N GLU A 214 10.26 7.16 -24.29
CA GLU A 214 9.18 7.89 -24.97
C GLU A 214 7.88 7.99 -24.16
N LEU A 215 7.70 7.13 -23.15
CA LEU A 215 6.48 7.05 -22.35
C LEU A 215 6.69 7.69 -20.98
N LYS A 216 6.08 8.85 -20.74
CA LYS A 216 5.86 9.36 -19.36
C LYS A 216 4.63 8.69 -18.80
N ASP A 217 4.79 7.82 -17.83
CA ASP A 217 3.66 7.31 -17.04
C ASP A 217 3.07 8.45 -16.20
N ASP A 218 1.84 8.85 -16.50
CA ASP A 218 1.05 9.72 -15.64
C ASP A 218 0.64 8.93 -14.37
N GLU A 219 1.28 9.22 -13.24
CA GLU A 219 0.86 8.68 -11.95
C GLU A 219 -0.56 9.14 -11.60
N ARG A 220 -1.43 8.19 -11.24
CA ARG A 220 -2.79 8.50 -10.78
C ARG A 220 -2.74 9.23 -9.45
N ASP A 221 -3.38 10.40 -9.37
CA ASP A 221 -3.56 11.10 -8.10
C ASP A 221 -4.47 10.31 -7.15
N SER A 222 -4.10 10.21 -5.86
CA SER A 222 -4.92 9.54 -4.85
C SER A 222 -6.24 10.27 -4.60
N PRO A 223 -7.32 9.56 -4.22
CA PRO A 223 -8.58 10.19 -3.84
C PRO A 223 -8.42 11.24 -2.73
N LEU A 224 -7.53 11.01 -1.77
CA LEU A 224 -7.23 11.94 -0.69
C LEU A 224 -6.46 13.17 -1.21
N LYS A 225 -5.45 12.96 -2.08
CA LYS A 225 -4.70 14.05 -2.71
C LYS A 225 -5.61 14.96 -3.52
N LEU A 226 -6.56 14.40 -4.28
CA LEU A 226 -7.57 15.16 -5.03
C LEU A 226 -8.49 15.96 -4.11
N LYS A 227 -8.96 15.37 -2.99
CA LYS A 227 -9.79 16.05 -1.99
C LYS A 227 -9.02 17.19 -1.30
N LEU A 228 -7.75 16.96 -0.97
CA LEU A 228 -6.89 17.97 -0.34
C LEU A 228 -6.60 19.13 -1.30
N LYS A 229 -6.31 18.82 -2.58
CA LYS A 229 -6.15 19.82 -3.62
C LYS A 229 -7.42 20.64 -3.79
N GLY A 230 -8.60 20.01 -3.85
CA GLY A 230 -9.87 20.69 -3.91
C GLY A 230 -10.17 21.56 -2.67
N LEU A 231 -9.80 21.10 -1.47
CA LEU A 231 -9.90 21.88 -0.23
C LEU A 231 -8.97 23.10 -0.28
N ALA A 232 -7.71 22.92 -0.66
CA ALA A 232 -6.75 24.02 -0.77
C ALA A 232 -7.20 25.06 -1.80
N GLU A 233 -7.71 24.65 -2.96
CA GLU A 233 -8.28 25.56 -3.96
C GLU A 233 -9.48 26.36 -3.43
N GLN A 234 -10.38 25.72 -2.69
CA GLN A 234 -11.52 26.42 -2.07
C GLN A 234 -11.06 27.46 -1.06
N ILE A 235 -10.13 27.09 -0.17
CA ILE A 235 -9.57 27.98 0.85
C ILE A 235 -8.84 29.16 0.18
N SER A 236 -8.04 28.90 -0.86
CA SER A 236 -7.35 29.94 -1.63
C SER A 236 -8.34 30.93 -2.27
N LYS A 237 -9.43 30.44 -2.86
CA LYS A 237 -10.51 31.30 -3.40
C LYS A 237 -11.13 32.19 -2.32
N PHE A 238 -11.37 31.65 -1.12
CA PHE A 238 -11.82 32.44 0.03
C PHE A 238 -10.78 33.47 0.46
N GLY A 239 -9.51 33.10 0.48
CA GLY A 239 -8.40 34.01 0.77
C GLY A 239 -8.32 35.17 -0.21
N TYR A 240 -8.37 34.90 -1.51
CA TYR A 240 -8.38 35.95 -2.54
C TYR A 240 -9.60 36.86 -2.42
N ALA A 241 -10.80 36.30 -2.26
CA ALA A 241 -12.02 37.10 -2.09
C ALA A 241 -11.97 37.95 -0.80
N GLY A 242 -11.47 37.36 0.30
CA GLY A 242 -11.27 38.04 1.58
C GLY A 242 -10.25 39.17 1.49
N GLY A 243 -9.14 38.97 0.79
CA GLY A 243 -8.12 39.98 0.55
C GLY A 243 -8.66 41.19 -0.24
N VAL A 244 -9.39 40.93 -1.32
CA VAL A 244 -10.05 42.01 -2.07
C VAL A 244 -11.09 42.74 -1.21
N LEU A 245 -11.91 41.98 -0.47
CA LEU A 245 -12.95 42.56 0.40
C LEU A 245 -12.36 43.46 1.47
N ILE A 246 -11.27 43.05 2.15
CA ILE A 246 -10.63 43.87 3.18
C ILE A 246 -10.02 45.14 2.59
N ALA A 247 -9.34 45.05 1.46
CA ALA A 247 -8.75 46.20 0.80
C ALA A 247 -9.83 47.27 0.49
N VAL A 248 -10.93 46.84 -0.12
CA VAL A 248 -12.07 47.75 -0.41
C VAL A 248 -12.68 48.28 0.88
N ALA A 249 -12.91 47.42 1.87
CA ALA A 249 -13.56 47.81 3.12
C ALA A 249 -12.73 48.82 3.94
N VAL A 250 -11.40 48.66 3.97
CA VAL A 250 -10.47 49.58 4.63
C VAL A 250 -10.50 50.96 3.95
N ILE A 251 -10.41 51.00 2.65
CA ILE A 251 -10.50 52.28 1.89
C ILE A 251 -11.85 52.97 2.14
N LEU A 252 -12.97 52.25 2.08
CA LEU A 252 -14.29 52.81 2.38
C LEU A 252 -14.39 53.30 3.83
N HIS A 253 -13.79 52.60 4.79
CA HIS A 253 -13.72 53.01 6.19
C HIS A 253 -12.93 54.33 6.36
N LYS A 254 -11.76 54.43 5.72
CA LYS A 254 -10.95 55.68 5.71
C LYS A 254 -11.68 56.82 5.07
N ILE A 255 -12.41 56.65 3.96
CA ILE A 255 -13.28 57.64 3.34
C ILE A 255 -14.40 58.07 4.29
N TYR A 256 -15.04 57.14 5.01
CA TYR A 256 -16.05 57.42 6.01
C TYR A 256 -15.49 58.28 7.15
N LEU A 257 -14.30 57.96 7.68
CA LEU A 257 -13.63 58.73 8.73
C LEU A 257 -13.26 60.16 8.26
N ALA A 258 -12.91 60.33 6.97
CA ALA A 258 -12.65 61.64 6.37
C ALA A 258 -13.90 62.50 6.15
N GLY A 259 -15.08 61.91 6.35
CA GLY A 259 -16.39 62.61 6.24
C GLY A 259 -16.93 62.77 4.81
N SER A 260 -16.10 62.79 3.79
CA SER A 260 -16.53 62.76 2.39
C SER A 260 -15.44 62.35 1.41
N PHE A 261 -15.85 61.86 0.21
CA PHE A 261 -14.94 61.55 -0.88
C PHE A 261 -14.03 62.71 -1.26
N ALA A 262 -14.59 63.94 -1.35
CA ALA A 262 -13.85 65.15 -1.74
C ALA A 262 -12.73 65.50 -0.74
N VAL A 263 -12.99 65.35 0.57
CA VAL A 263 -11.99 65.60 1.61
C VAL A 263 -10.90 64.54 1.60
N TYR A 264 -11.28 63.27 1.43
CA TYR A 264 -10.34 62.18 1.38
C TYR A 264 -9.35 62.28 0.21
N PHE A 265 -9.85 62.55 -1.00
CA PHE A 265 -9.02 62.69 -2.21
C PHE A 265 -8.33 64.08 -2.35
N ALA A 266 -8.53 65.01 -1.43
CA ALA A 266 -7.77 66.26 -1.40
C ALA A 266 -6.31 66.11 -1.00
N ASP A 267 -5.99 65.04 -0.21
CA ASP A 267 -4.59 64.72 0.17
C ASP A 267 -4.16 63.38 -0.48
N MET A 268 -3.57 63.49 -1.65
CA MET A 268 -3.10 62.33 -2.39
C MET A 268 -2.01 61.54 -1.66
N THR A 269 -1.25 62.13 -0.74
CA THR A 269 -0.22 61.45 0.03
C THR A 269 -0.85 60.49 1.01
N THR A 270 -1.91 60.89 1.72
CA THR A 270 -2.68 60.05 2.60
C THR A 270 -3.43 58.94 1.83
N VAL A 271 -4.02 59.25 0.68
CA VAL A 271 -4.68 58.26 -0.18
C VAL A 271 -3.70 57.17 -0.61
N ILE A 272 -2.47 57.52 -1.04
CA ILE A 272 -1.47 56.56 -1.43
C ILE A 272 -1.02 55.71 -0.24
N ALA A 273 -0.80 56.28 0.93
CA ALA A 273 -0.40 55.55 2.14
C ALA A 273 -1.51 54.53 2.55
N ASP A 274 -2.80 54.97 2.56
CA ASP A 274 -3.94 54.11 2.89
C ASP A 274 -4.12 52.97 1.86
N LEU A 275 -3.90 53.27 0.58
CA LEU A 275 -3.94 52.24 -0.50
C LEU A 275 -2.89 51.15 -0.27
N VAL A 276 -1.66 51.56 0.10
CA VAL A 276 -0.61 50.64 0.42
C VAL A 276 -0.94 49.78 1.62
N GLN A 277 -1.43 50.40 2.69
CA GLN A 277 -1.86 49.67 3.86
C GLN A 277 -2.96 48.67 3.52
N ALA A 278 -3.95 49.04 2.70
CA ALA A 278 -5.00 48.16 2.23
C ALA A 278 -4.46 46.98 1.40
N VAL A 279 -3.46 47.21 0.52
CA VAL A 279 -2.80 46.16 -0.26
C VAL A 279 -1.99 45.22 0.64
N ILE A 280 -1.24 45.74 1.60
CA ILE A 280 -0.49 44.91 2.56
C ILE A 280 -1.46 44.02 3.36
N LEU A 281 -2.57 44.57 3.88
CA LEU A 281 -3.58 43.79 4.58
C LEU A 281 -4.23 42.72 3.68
N ALA A 282 -4.50 43.02 2.42
CA ALA A 282 -4.98 42.04 1.47
C ALA A 282 -4.00 40.90 1.28
N ILE A 283 -2.74 41.20 1.11
CA ILE A 283 -1.65 40.19 1.00
C ILE A 283 -1.56 39.36 2.26
N ILE A 284 -1.60 39.97 3.44
CA ILE A 284 -1.63 39.29 4.73
C ILE A 284 -2.77 38.25 4.79
N ILE A 285 -3.98 38.64 4.43
CA ILE A 285 -5.15 37.74 4.44
C ILE A 285 -4.99 36.59 3.43
N ILE A 286 -4.46 36.88 2.23
CA ILE A 286 -4.24 35.85 1.21
C ILE A 286 -3.21 34.82 1.71
N VAL A 287 -2.07 35.28 2.21
CA VAL A 287 -0.99 34.41 2.73
C VAL A 287 -1.47 33.57 3.91
N MET A 288 -2.23 34.17 4.83
CA MET A 288 -2.81 33.43 5.96
C MET A 288 -3.85 32.39 5.58
N ALA A 289 -4.62 32.63 4.53
CA ALA A 289 -5.67 31.71 4.12
C ALA A 289 -5.12 30.43 3.48
N VAL A 290 -3.97 30.48 2.83
CA VAL A 290 -3.44 29.34 2.06
C VAL A 290 -2.76 28.33 2.98
N PRO A 291 -3.18 27.06 2.98
CA PRO A 291 -2.63 26.03 3.84
C PRO A 291 -1.37 25.40 3.22
N GLU A 292 -0.20 26.03 3.35
CA GLU A 292 1.08 25.56 2.78
C GLU A 292 1.55 24.22 3.35
N GLY A 293 1.20 23.91 4.61
CA GLY A 293 1.61 22.69 5.28
C GLY A 293 0.93 21.41 4.79
N LEU A 294 -0.17 21.48 4.03
CA LEU A 294 -0.94 20.28 3.64
C LEU A 294 -0.20 19.29 2.72
N PRO A 295 0.45 19.71 1.62
CA PRO A 295 1.20 18.80 0.76
C PRO A 295 2.35 18.13 1.53
N LEU A 296 3.04 18.90 2.35
CA LEU A 296 4.13 18.45 3.18
C LEU A 296 3.66 17.43 4.23
N MET A 297 2.49 17.67 4.86
CA MET A 297 1.89 16.74 5.81
C MET A 297 1.65 15.36 5.20
N ILE A 298 1.13 15.29 3.95
CA ILE A 298 0.90 14.02 3.26
C ILE A 298 2.23 13.26 3.10
N ALA A 299 3.28 13.93 2.62
CA ALA A 299 4.58 13.33 2.39
C ALA A 299 5.20 12.80 3.69
N ILE A 300 5.17 13.60 4.77
CA ILE A 300 5.72 13.21 6.08
C ILE A 300 4.96 12.02 6.67
N VAL A 301 3.63 12.10 6.74
CA VAL A 301 2.80 11.05 7.34
C VAL A 301 2.93 9.74 6.58
N SER A 302 2.90 9.81 5.25
CA SER A 302 3.06 8.62 4.39
C SER A 302 4.43 7.99 4.56
N SER A 303 5.51 8.78 4.54
CA SER A 303 6.89 8.29 4.72
C SER A 303 7.11 7.63 6.09
N LEU A 304 6.61 8.25 7.19
CA LEU A 304 6.73 7.70 8.54
C LEU A 304 5.96 6.38 8.70
N ASN A 305 4.74 6.31 8.15
CA ASN A 305 3.93 5.10 8.25
C ASN A 305 4.43 3.99 7.32
N MET A 306 4.97 4.31 6.14
CA MET A 306 5.54 3.33 5.22
C MET A 306 6.68 2.52 5.88
N ARG A 307 7.56 3.16 6.67
CA ARG A 307 8.60 2.46 7.44
C ARG A 307 8.01 1.48 8.47
N LYS A 308 6.92 1.88 9.15
CA LYS A 308 6.22 1.00 10.10
C LYS A 308 5.54 -0.16 9.37
N MET A 309 4.92 0.10 8.22
CA MET A 309 4.28 -0.91 7.38
C MET A 309 5.27 -1.96 6.89
N LEU A 310 6.46 -1.54 6.46
CA LEU A 310 7.52 -2.45 6.04
C LEU A 310 7.95 -3.39 7.17
N HIS A 311 8.04 -2.88 8.40
CA HIS A 311 8.29 -3.70 9.59
C HIS A 311 7.17 -4.73 9.84
N ASP A 312 5.94 -4.40 9.50
CA ASP A 312 4.76 -5.26 9.61
C ASP A 312 4.50 -6.07 8.31
N HIS A 313 5.54 -6.35 7.53
CA HIS A 313 5.50 -7.14 6.28
C HIS A 313 4.61 -6.56 5.16
N VAL A 314 4.32 -5.27 5.21
CA VAL A 314 3.55 -4.56 4.19
C VAL A 314 4.46 -3.62 3.41
N LEU A 315 4.79 -4.00 2.18
CA LEU A 315 5.65 -3.23 1.29
C LEU A 315 4.82 -2.33 0.38
N VAL A 316 4.98 -1.04 0.52
CA VAL A 316 4.25 -0.05 -0.29
C VAL A 316 5.03 0.28 -1.55
N ARG A 317 4.45 0.03 -2.71
CA ARG A 317 5.02 0.40 -4.01
C ARG A 317 4.52 1.74 -4.52
N LYS A 318 3.23 2.04 -4.27
CA LYS A 318 2.62 3.33 -4.61
C LYS A 318 1.96 3.95 -3.39
N LEU A 319 2.27 5.22 -3.11
CA LEU A 319 1.71 5.94 -1.96
C LEU A 319 0.19 5.99 -1.96
N VAL A 320 -0.40 6.09 -3.15
CA VAL A 320 -1.86 6.07 -3.36
C VAL A 320 -2.52 4.86 -2.71
N GLY A 321 -1.85 3.69 -2.75
CA GLY A 321 -2.35 2.43 -2.20
C GLY A 321 -2.61 2.49 -0.69
N ILE A 322 -1.75 3.17 0.09
CA ILE A 322 -1.90 3.22 1.56
C ILE A 322 -3.19 3.96 1.94
N GLU A 323 -3.38 5.14 1.36
CA GLU A 323 -4.53 5.99 1.67
C GLU A 323 -5.83 5.33 1.26
N THR A 324 -5.82 4.68 0.10
CA THR A 324 -6.96 3.97 -0.47
C THR A 324 -7.32 2.76 0.38
N ALA A 325 -6.32 2.01 0.89
CA ALA A 325 -6.53 0.89 1.81
C ALA A 325 -7.33 1.32 3.06
N GLY A 326 -7.07 2.52 3.62
CA GLY A 326 -7.81 3.05 4.76
C GLY A 326 -9.29 3.34 4.48
N SER A 327 -9.64 3.61 3.23
CA SER A 327 -11.00 3.94 2.77
C SER A 327 -11.77 2.75 2.18
N LEU A 328 -11.18 1.55 2.20
CA LEU A 328 -11.68 0.34 1.58
C LEU A 328 -13.10 -0.01 2.05
N ASN A 329 -14.02 -0.23 1.09
CA ASN A 329 -15.40 -0.67 1.32
C ASN A 329 -15.57 -2.16 1.01
N LEU A 330 -14.91 -2.63 -0.05
CA LEU A 330 -15.04 -3.97 -0.59
C LEU A 330 -13.65 -4.52 -0.95
N LEU A 331 -13.31 -5.67 -0.42
CA LEU A 331 -12.08 -6.41 -0.72
C LEU A 331 -12.42 -7.71 -1.45
N PHE A 332 -12.01 -7.81 -2.68
CA PHE A 332 -11.95 -9.07 -3.40
C PHE A 332 -10.65 -9.77 -3.08
N THR A 333 -10.71 -10.99 -2.59
CA THR A 333 -9.54 -11.74 -2.16
C THR A 333 -9.46 -13.08 -2.87
N ASP A 334 -8.25 -13.44 -3.33
CA ASP A 334 -8.02 -14.80 -3.78
C ASP A 334 -8.03 -15.77 -2.60
N LYS A 335 -8.28 -17.04 -2.88
CA LYS A 335 -8.32 -18.11 -1.88
C LYS A 335 -6.90 -18.57 -1.54
N THR A 336 -6.17 -19.02 -2.59
CA THR A 336 -4.91 -19.77 -2.47
C THR A 336 -3.77 -18.87 -2.01
N GLY A 337 -3.00 -19.34 -1.01
CA GLY A 337 -1.87 -18.56 -0.49
C GLY A 337 -2.25 -17.33 0.35
N THR A 338 -3.50 -16.82 0.25
CA THR A 338 -3.98 -15.65 0.98
C THR A 338 -4.87 -16.05 2.16
N ILE A 339 -6.02 -16.67 1.91
CA ILE A 339 -6.91 -17.17 2.97
C ILE A 339 -6.43 -18.54 3.46
N THR A 340 -5.97 -19.36 2.53
CA THR A 340 -5.40 -20.68 2.81
C THR A 340 -3.86 -20.62 2.86
N LYS A 341 -3.25 -21.69 3.35
CA LYS A 341 -1.77 -21.79 3.44
C LYS A 341 -1.07 -21.78 2.07
N GLY A 342 -1.81 -22.09 0.98
CA GLY A 342 -1.25 -22.28 -0.35
C GLY A 342 -0.42 -23.56 -0.49
N GLN A 343 -0.43 -24.39 0.54
CA GLN A 343 0.28 -25.66 0.59
C GLN A 343 -0.72 -26.78 0.85
N LEU A 344 -0.67 -27.81 -0.01
CA LEU A 344 -1.48 -29.00 0.19
C LEU A 344 -0.86 -29.83 1.33
N GLU A 345 -1.70 -30.27 2.26
CA GLU A 345 -1.32 -31.18 3.34
C GLU A 345 -2.22 -32.40 3.33
N VAL A 346 -1.66 -33.58 3.68
CA VAL A 346 -2.45 -34.77 3.91
C VAL A 346 -3.08 -34.65 5.28
N VAL A 347 -4.42 -34.52 5.30
CA VAL A 347 -5.19 -34.35 6.54
C VAL A 347 -5.70 -35.66 7.10
N ARG A 348 -5.93 -36.66 6.25
CA ARG A 348 -6.44 -37.99 6.63
C ARG A 348 -5.98 -39.05 5.65
N PHE A 349 -5.88 -40.28 6.15
CA PHE A 349 -5.70 -41.50 5.38
C PHE A 349 -6.89 -42.43 5.72
N LEU A 350 -7.67 -42.81 4.70
CA LEU A 350 -8.77 -43.77 4.84
C LEU A 350 -8.29 -45.14 4.41
N THR A 351 -8.47 -46.11 5.29
CA THR A 351 -8.20 -47.51 4.98
C THR A 351 -9.39 -48.17 4.26
N GLY A 352 -9.18 -49.34 3.66
CA GLY A 352 -10.24 -50.09 2.97
C GLY A 352 -11.38 -50.53 3.91
N ASP A 353 -11.15 -50.62 5.22
CA ASP A 353 -12.13 -50.92 6.27
C ASP A 353 -12.69 -49.62 6.92
N LEU A 354 -12.61 -48.45 6.24
CA LEU A 354 -13.16 -47.13 6.63
C LEU A 354 -12.56 -46.50 7.89
N GLN A 355 -11.38 -46.90 8.30
CA GLN A 355 -10.73 -46.23 9.42
C GLN A 355 -10.00 -44.96 8.92
N GLU A 356 -10.12 -43.91 9.68
CA GLU A 356 -9.46 -42.64 9.45
C GLU A 356 -8.22 -42.50 10.32
N ILE A 357 -7.08 -42.30 9.72
CA ILE A 357 -5.79 -42.10 10.38
C ILE A 357 -5.23 -40.75 9.94
N THR A 358 -4.88 -39.89 10.88
CA THR A 358 -4.38 -38.55 10.61
C THR A 358 -2.87 -38.49 10.49
N ASP A 359 -2.15 -39.31 11.25
CA ASP A 359 -0.70 -39.27 11.33
C ASP A 359 -0.07 -40.48 10.61
N PHE A 360 0.90 -40.21 9.75
CA PHE A 360 1.66 -41.27 9.05
C PHE A 360 2.29 -42.30 10.00
N THR A 361 2.81 -41.85 11.14
CA THR A 361 3.44 -42.72 12.13
C THR A 361 2.49 -43.73 12.75
N SER A 362 1.17 -43.43 12.75
CA SER A 362 0.09 -44.30 13.25
C SER A 362 -0.42 -45.30 12.23
N LEU A 363 0.02 -45.22 10.95
CA LEU A 363 -0.35 -46.22 9.95
C LEU A 363 0.17 -47.61 10.34
N PRO A 364 -0.60 -48.69 10.07
CA PRO A 364 -0.13 -50.07 10.16
C PRO A 364 1.14 -50.30 9.31
N ALA A 365 2.02 -51.17 9.78
CA ALA A 365 3.35 -51.37 9.18
C ALA A 365 3.32 -51.60 7.65
N ARG A 366 2.38 -52.43 7.17
CA ARG A 366 2.26 -52.72 5.73
C ARG A 366 1.74 -51.53 4.94
N LEU A 367 0.74 -50.77 5.47
CA LEU A 367 0.21 -49.59 4.83
C LEU A 367 1.25 -48.45 4.83
N LYS A 368 2.03 -48.32 5.88
CA LYS A 368 3.15 -47.38 6.01
C LYS A 368 4.22 -47.66 4.93
N GLU A 369 4.58 -48.91 4.79
CA GLU A 369 5.53 -49.36 3.75
C GLU A 369 5.02 -49.04 2.35
N LEU A 370 3.81 -49.45 2.00
CA LEU A 370 3.20 -49.22 0.68
C LEU A 370 3.00 -47.72 0.39
N THR A 371 2.60 -46.95 1.38
CA THR A 371 2.47 -45.47 1.21
C THR A 371 3.84 -44.86 0.96
N CYS A 372 4.87 -45.26 1.69
CA CYS A 372 6.23 -44.78 1.49
C CYS A 372 6.74 -45.15 0.08
N GLN A 373 6.48 -46.35 -0.39
CA GLN A 373 6.86 -46.80 -1.75
C GLN A 373 6.11 -45.96 -2.81
N GLN A 374 4.80 -45.76 -2.65
CA GLN A 374 4.01 -44.92 -3.57
C GLN A 374 4.55 -43.50 -3.69
N VAL A 375 4.97 -42.92 -2.58
CA VAL A 375 5.46 -41.57 -2.52
C VAL A 375 6.87 -41.43 -3.08
N LEU A 376 7.77 -42.36 -2.77
CA LEU A 376 9.18 -42.26 -3.15
C LEU A 376 9.50 -42.83 -4.53
N ILE A 377 8.68 -43.79 -5.05
CA ILE A 377 8.97 -44.49 -6.29
C ILE A 377 8.00 -44.10 -7.42
N ASN A 378 6.69 -44.05 -7.13
CA ASN A 378 5.66 -43.63 -8.10
C ASN A 378 5.50 -42.11 -8.12
N THR A 379 6.58 -41.39 -8.45
CA THR A 379 6.65 -39.94 -8.42
C THR A 379 7.55 -39.39 -9.53
N SER A 380 7.23 -38.18 -9.99
CA SER A 380 8.07 -37.33 -10.84
C SER A 380 8.97 -36.38 -10.03
N SER A 381 8.75 -36.25 -8.72
CA SER A 381 9.58 -35.45 -7.82
C SER A 381 10.80 -36.21 -7.32
N THR A 382 11.87 -35.48 -7.02
CA THR A 382 13.09 -36.02 -6.37
C THR A 382 13.39 -35.23 -5.11
N VAL A 383 13.99 -35.89 -4.10
CA VAL A 383 14.44 -35.21 -2.88
C VAL A 383 15.96 -35.04 -2.97
N THR A 384 16.46 -33.83 -3.10
CA THR A 384 17.87 -33.50 -3.13
C THR A 384 18.16 -32.56 -1.93
N ASP A 385 19.15 -32.95 -1.10
CA ASP A 385 19.56 -32.20 0.11
C ASP A 385 18.40 -31.83 1.05
N GLY A 386 17.43 -32.74 1.17
CA GLY A 386 16.24 -32.51 2.03
C GLY A 386 15.15 -31.60 1.42
N LYS A 387 15.37 -31.10 0.20
CA LYS A 387 14.38 -30.31 -0.55
C LYS A 387 13.73 -31.15 -1.65
N ILE A 388 12.42 -30.96 -1.85
CA ILE A 388 11.66 -31.59 -2.93
C ILE A 388 11.91 -30.79 -4.20
N VAL A 389 12.42 -31.45 -5.24
CA VAL A 389 12.68 -30.83 -6.54
C VAL A 389 11.85 -31.53 -7.61
N GLY A 390 11.07 -30.73 -8.38
CA GLY A 390 10.17 -31.25 -9.41
C GLY A 390 8.86 -31.81 -8.81
N GLY A 391 8.00 -32.37 -9.66
CA GLY A 391 6.70 -32.88 -9.27
C GLY A 391 5.64 -31.78 -9.11
N ASN A 392 4.42 -32.18 -8.73
CA ASN A 392 3.31 -31.28 -8.48
C ASN A 392 3.03 -31.11 -6.98
N MET A 393 2.16 -30.13 -6.62
CA MET A 393 1.82 -29.82 -5.22
C MET A 393 1.24 -31.04 -4.45
N THR A 394 0.54 -31.97 -5.13
CA THR A 394 0.02 -33.22 -4.53
C THR A 394 1.18 -34.16 -4.17
N GLU A 395 2.19 -34.28 -5.02
CA GLU A 395 3.38 -35.09 -4.73
C GLU A 395 4.20 -34.48 -3.58
N ALA A 396 4.30 -33.13 -3.52
CA ALA A 396 4.92 -32.43 -2.40
C ALA A 396 4.19 -32.71 -1.07
N ALA A 397 2.84 -32.67 -1.08
CA ALA A 397 2.02 -32.98 0.10
C ALA A 397 2.23 -34.42 0.60
N LEU A 398 2.31 -35.36 -0.33
CA LEU A 398 2.57 -36.77 0.00
C LEU A 398 3.98 -36.97 0.57
N ASN A 399 5.00 -36.30 -0.01
CA ASN A 399 6.36 -36.34 0.50
C ASN A 399 6.47 -35.78 1.91
N ASN A 400 5.79 -34.64 2.17
CA ASN A 400 5.74 -34.02 3.50
C ASN A 400 5.04 -34.93 4.52
N TYR A 401 3.99 -35.65 4.11
CA TYR A 401 3.26 -36.61 4.96
C TYR A 401 4.16 -37.78 5.40
N VAL A 402 4.97 -38.33 4.49
CA VAL A 402 5.94 -39.40 4.80
C VAL A 402 7.12 -38.84 5.61
N GLY A 403 7.48 -37.58 5.42
CA GLY A 403 8.53 -36.87 6.14
C GLY A 403 9.91 -37.54 5.98
N THR A 404 10.59 -37.71 7.11
CA THR A 404 11.94 -38.34 7.15
C THR A 404 11.90 -39.85 7.19
N TYR A 405 10.73 -40.48 7.20
CA TYR A 405 10.62 -41.93 7.23
C TYR A 405 11.19 -42.53 5.94
N ARG A 406 12.06 -43.53 6.07
CA ARG A 406 12.67 -44.25 4.96
C ARG A 406 12.59 -45.74 5.21
N LEU A 407 12.39 -46.50 4.15
CA LEU A 407 12.44 -47.95 4.20
C LEU A 407 13.90 -48.42 4.19
N PRO A 408 14.23 -49.51 4.92
CA PRO A 408 15.58 -50.05 4.93
C PRO A 408 16.07 -50.44 3.52
N GLN A 409 15.16 -50.93 2.70
CA GLN A 409 15.41 -51.27 1.30
C GLN A 409 14.21 -50.82 0.46
N LEU A 410 14.44 -49.96 -0.54
CA LEU A 410 13.44 -49.58 -1.51
C LEU A 410 13.48 -50.51 -2.72
N PRO A 411 12.30 -50.95 -3.23
CA PRO A 411 12.24 -51.69 -4.50
C PRO A 411 12.81 -50.84 -5.65
N GLN A 412 13.43 -51.50 -6.63
CA GLN A 412 13.97 -50.83 -7.79
C GLN A 412 12.86 -50.49 -8.80
N ARG A 413 12.74 -49.23 -9.20
CA ARG A 413 11.81 -48.79 -10.25
C ARG A 413 12.30 -49.25 -11.61
N GLN A 414 11.51 -50.07 -12.28
CA GLN A 414 11.81 -50.62 -13.62
C GLN A 414 11.14 -49.76 -14.73
N ARG A 415 9.91 -49.33 -14.51
CA ARG A 415 9.14 -48.53 -15.45
C ARG A 415 8.28 -47.50 -14.69
N PHE A 416 8.08 -46.31 -15.26
CA PHE A 416 7.24 -45.28 -14.68
C PHE A 416 6.37 -44.62 -15.76
N ILE A 417 5.07 -44.51 -15.51
CA ILE A 417 4.12 -43.76 -16.33
C ILE A 417 3.62 -42.59 -15.46
N PRO A 418 3.95 -41.35 -15.85
CA PRO A 418 3.54 -40.18 -15.08
C PRO A 418 2.03 -40.00 -15.14
N PHE A 419 1.52 -39.14 -14.23
CA PHE A 419 0.10 -38.77 -14.22
C PHE A 419 -0.29 -38.11 -15.53
N ASN A 420 -1.43 -38.53 -16.07
CA ASN A 420 -2.06 -37.93 -17.23
C ASN A 420 -3.53 -37.62 -16.90
N SER A 421 -3.97 -36.42 -17.24
CA SER A 421 -5.34 -35.93 -16.97
C SER A 421 -6.43 -36.74 -17.71
N ALA A 422 -6.11 -37.35 -18.86
CA ALA A 422 -7.04 -38.22 -19.58
C ALA A 422 -7.21 -39.58 -18.87
N ASN A 423 -6.11 -40.15 -18.35
CA ASN A 423 -6.11 -41.42 -17.64
C ASN A 423 -6.46 -41.26 -16.15
N LYS A 424 -6.15 -40.13 -15.53
CA LYS A 424 -6.35 -39.77 -14.11
C LYS A 424 -5.61 -40.67 -13.11
N TYR A 425 -4.50 -41.28 -13.50
CA TYR A 425 -3.63 -42.06 -12.63
C TYR A 425 -2.17 -41.96 -13.08
N SER A 426 -1.23 -42.33 -12.18
CA SER A 426 0.16 -42.67 -12.48
C SER A 426 0.46 -44.07 -11.95
N TRP A 427 1.44 -44.73 -12.54
CA TRP A 427 1.89 -46.01 -12.02
C TRP A 427 3.38 -46.24 -12.22
N ALA A 428 3.98 -47.06 -11.33
CA ALA A 428 5.35 -47.47 -11.39
C ALA A 428 5.48 -48.98 -11.21
N GLN A 429 6.19 -49.64 -12.11
CA GLN A 429 6.59 -51.03 -11.96
C GLN A 429 7.81 -51.09 -11.07
N VAL A 430 7.80 -51.98 -10.08
CA VAL A 430 8.87 -52.17 -9.13
C VAL A 430 9.30 -53.65 -9.01
N ALA A 431 10.60 -53.88 -8.87
CA ALA A 431 11.16 -55.15 -8.51
C ALA A 431 11.57 -55.13 -7.04
N PRO A 432 11.06 -56.06 -6.22
CA PRO A 432 11.47 -56.15 -4.82
C PRO A 432 12.97 -56.48 -4.70
N ALA A 433 13.61 -55.91 -3.68
CA ALA A 433 15.05 -56.12 -3.46
C ALA A 433 15.44 -57.56 -3.04
N ASP A 434 14.45 -58.32 -2.55
CA ASP A 434 14.60 -59.75 -2.14
C ASP A 434 14.42 -60.73 -3.30
N GLY A 435 14.25 -60.25 -4.55
CA GLY A 435 14.06 -61.08 -5.73
C GLY A 435 12.65 -61.63 -5.93
N GLY A 436 11.67 -61.09 -5.21
CA GLY A 436 10.25 -61.43 -5.35
C GLY A 436 9.68 -61.01 -6.71
N ALA A 437 8.42 -61.42 -6.99
CA ALA A 437 7.74 -61.09 -8.24
C ALA A 437 7.53 -59.56 -8.37
N ALA A 438 7.75 -59.01 -9.58
CA ALA A 438 7.50 -57.59 -9.85
C ALA A 438 6.00 -57.24 -9.69
N TYR A 439 5.72 -56.09 -9.11
CA TYR A 439 4.38 -55.54 -8.94
C TYR A 439 4.30 -54.06 -9.33
N CYS A 440 3.11 -53.53 -9.40
CA CYS A 440 2.91 -52.14 -9.75
C CYS A 440 2.34 -51.33 -8.56
N LEU A 441 2.91 -50.15 -8.36
CA LEU A 441 2.40 -49.11 -7.48
C LEU A 441 1.58 -48.15 -8.32
N ILE A 442 0.34 -47.88 -7.91
CA ILE A 442 -0.65 -47.08 -8.67
C ILE A 442 -1.23 -46.01 -7.76
N LYS A 443 -1.26 -44.77 -8.21
CA LYS A 443 -1.96 -43.70 -7.51
C LYS A 443 -2.80 -42.87 -8.49
N GLY A 444 -4.01 -42.50 -8.09
CA GLY A 444 -4.90 -41.76 -8.97
C GLY A 444 -6.29 -41.46 -8.40
N ALA A 445 -7.19 -41.06 -9.29
CA ALA A 445 -8.55 -40.70 -8.94
C ALA A 445 -9.30 -41.90 -8.33
N PRO A 446 -9.86 -41.75 -7.11
CA PRO A 446 -10.53 -42.85 -6.39
C PRO A 446 -11.65 -43.46 -7.18
N GLU A 447 -12.48 -42.66 -7.87
CA GLU A 447 -13.60 -43.11 -8.65
C GLU A 447 -13.21 -44.11 -9.76
N LYS A 448 -11.99 -44.02 -10.26
CA LYS A 448 -11.48 -44.93 -11.28
C LYS A 448 -10.80 -46.15 -10.66
N LEU A 449 -10.00 -45.97 -9.64
CA LEU A 449 -9.20 -47.02 -9.04
C LEU A 449 -10.07 -47.97 -8.17
N LEU A 450 -11.07 -47.45 -7.46
CA LEU A 450 -11.98 -48.27 -6.66
C LEU A 450 -12.85 -49.19 -7.51
N GLN A 451 -13.22 -48.78 -8.74
CA GLN A 451 -13.95 -49.67 -9.65
C GLN A 451 -13.13 -50.93 -10.00
N ALA A 452 -11.80 -50.78 -10.19
CA ALA A 452 -10.92 -51.86 -10.53
C ALA A 452 -10.33 -52.62 -9.32
N ALA A 453 -10.56 -52.11 -8.08
CA ALA A 453 -10.06 -52.73 -6.86
C ALA A 453 -11.00 -53.84 -6.37
N ASP A 454 -10.53 -55.06 -6.32
CA ASP A 454 -11.23 -56.22 -5.78
C ASP A 454 -10.78 -56.62 -4.37
N TRP A 455 -9.67 -56.05 -3.92
CA TRP A 455 -9.04 -56.35 -2.64
C TRP A 455 -8.62 -55.06 -1.93
N TYR A 456 -8.37 -55.17 -0.61
CA TYR A 456 -7.73 -54.14 0.18
C TYR A 456 -6.70 -54.70 1.14
N TRP A 457 -5.70 -53.88 1.52
CA TRP A 457 -4.74 -54.22 2.55
C TRP A 457 -5.29 -53.92 3.94
N SER A 458 -5.41 -54.93 4.79
CA SER A 458 -5.89 -54.80 6.17
C SER A 458 -4.77 -54.32 7.09
N LYS A 459 -5.07 -54.06 8.36
CA LYS A 459 -4.12 -53.59 9.37
C LYS A 459 -3.02 -54.57 9.71
N ASP A 460 -3.31 -55.84 9.65
CA ASP A 460 -2.35 -56.92 9.90
C ASP A 460 -1.48 -57.27 8.70
N GLY A 461 -1.67 -56.57 7.59
CA GLY A 461 -0.95 -56.71 6.36
C GLY A 461 -1.48 -57.85 5.47
N SER A 462 -2.61 -58.44 5.78
CA SER A 462 -3.29 -59.40 4.94
C SER A 462 -4.12 -58.75 3.83
N ARG A 463 -4.27 -59.45 2.71
CA ARG A 463 -5.08 -59.02 1.58
C ARG A 463 -6.48 -59.61 1.71
N LEU A 464 -7.47 -58.72 1.89
CA LEU A 464 -8.87 -59.08 2.09
C LEU A 464 -9.73 -58.61 0.92
N PRO A 465 -10.86 -59.31 0.61
CA PRO A 465 -11.75 -58.87 -0.46
C PRO A 465 -12.45 -57.56 -0.14
N LEU A 466 -12.46 -56.66 -1.11
CA LEU A 466 -13.16 -55.39 -1.04
C LEU A 466 -14.58 -55.55 -1.61
N THR A 467 -15.58 -55.69 -0.73
CA THR A 467 -16.98 -55.92 -1.13
C THR A 467 -17.60 -54.67 -1.74
N ASN A 468 -18.72 -54.87 -2.52
CA ASN A 468 -19.46 -53.73 -3.11
C ASN A 468 -20.06 -52.81 -2.04
N GLU A 469 -20.42 -53.34 -0.88
CA GLU A 469 -20.92 -52.56 0.28
C GLU A 469 -19.82 -51.65 0.84
N MET A 470 -18.61 -52.20 0.97
CA MET A 470 -17.44 -51.39 1.40
C MET A 470 -17.07 -50.29 0.39
N LYS A 471 -17.11 -50.61 -0.91
CA LYS A 471 -16.90 -49.60 -1.97
C LYS A 471 -17.94 -48.47 -1.86
N ALA A 472 -19.23 -48.81 -1.72
CA ALA A 472 -20.30 -47.84 -1.57
C ALA A 472 -20.14 -46.99 -0.29
N ALA A 473 -19.70 -47.61 0.81
CA ALA A 473 -19.41 -46.87 2.05
C ALA A 473 -18.21 -45.94 1.94
N LEU A 474 -17.14 -46.38 1.23
CA LEU A 474 -15.99 -45.51 0.90
C LEU A 474 -16.41 -44.34 0.01
N ASP A 475 -17.22 -44.61 -1.03
CA ASP A 475 -17.71 -43.55 -1.92
C ASP A 475 -18.56 -42.53 -1.16
N ASN A 476 -19.46 -42.95 -0.29
CA ASN A 476 -20.26 -42.06 0.54
C ASN A 476 -19.38 -41.23 1.46
N ARG A 477 -18.37 -41.85 2.10
CA ARG A 477 -17.46 -41.14 2.98
C ARG A 477 -16.60 -40.12 2.20
N MET A 478 -16.14 -40.46 1.03
CA MET A 478 -15.40 -39.56 0.15
C MET A 478 -16.26 -38.39 -0.33
N LEU A 479 -17.56 -38.60 -0.61
CA LEU A 479 -18.51 -37.52 -0.93
C LEU A 479 -18.66 -36.54 0.24
N GLU A 480 -18.77 -37.04 1.46
CA GLU A 480 -18.83 -36.18 2.67
C GLU A 480 -17.55 -35.35 2.83
N LEU A 481 -16.38 -35.96 2.65
CA LEU A 481 -15.09 -35.30 2.74
C LEU A 481 -14.89 -34.31 1.58
N ALA A 482 -15.35 -34.64 0.37
CA ALA A 482 -15.31 -33.71 -0.75
C ALA A 482 -16.15 -32.47 -0.49
N GLY A 483 -17.28 -32.59 0.22
CA GLY A 483 -18.08 -31.45 0.72
C GLY A 483 -17.33 -30.57 1.74
N GLN A 484 -16.22 -31.04 2.32
CA GLN A 484 -15.32 -30.28 3.21
C GLN A 484 -14.10 -29.72 2.48
N ALA A 485 -14.13 -29.58 1.18
CA ALA A 485 -13.01 -29.10 0.35
C ALA A 485 -11.77 -30.01 0.38
N ILE A 486 -11.95 -31.29 0.66
CA ILE A 486 -10.86 -32.28 0.70
C ILE A 486 -10.76 -32.96 -0.65
N ARG A 487 -9.56 -32.97 -1.23
CA ARG A 487 -9.22 -33.67 -2.47
C ARG A 487 -8.72 -35.07 -2.12
N MET A 488 -9.18 -36.10 -2.84
CA MET A 488 -8.84 -37.47 -2.55
C MET A 488 -7.99 -38.10 -3.62
N LEU A 489 -7.06 -38.97 -3.18
CA LEU A 489 -6.15 -39.72 -4.03
C LEU A 489 -6.10 -41.19 -3.53
N ALA A 490 -6.50 -42.15 -4.36
CA ALA A 490 -6.39 -43.56 -4.03
C ALA A 490 -4.98 -44.09 -4.31
N LEU A 491 -4.52 -44.94 -3.40
CA LEU A 491 -3.24 -45.68 -3.53
C LEU A 491 -3.57 -47.15 -3.66
N CYS A 492 -3.12 -47.77 -4.75
CA CYS A 492 -3.37 -49.17 -5.06
C CYS A 492 -2.10 -49.88 -5.43
N THR A 493 -2.11 -51.24 -5.30
CA THR A 493 -1.08 -52.14 -5.83
C THR A 493 -1.69 -53.13 -6.80
N TYR A 494 -0.90 -53.64 -7.73
CA TYR A 494 -1.29 -54.68 -8.64
C TYR A 494 -0.19 -55.72 -8.78
N GLU A 495 -0.53 -57.01 -8.56
CA GLU A 495 0.37 -58.16 -8.72
C GLU A 495 0.44 -58.52 -10.19
N GLY A 496 1.44 -58.02 -10.88
CA GLY A 496 1.65 -58.23 -12.32
C GLY A 496 2.13 -56.95 -13.00
N VAL A 497 2.32 -57.06 -14.30
CA VAL A 497 2.82 -55.96 -15.14
C VAL A 497 1.77 -55.69 -16.22
N PRO A 498 1.04 -54.58 -16.17
CA PRO A 498 0.13 -54.20 -17.24
C PRO A 498 0.93 -53.81 -18.50
N ALA A 499 0.37 -54.05 -19.69
CA ALA A 499 1.05 -53.71 -20.97
C ALA A 499 1.18 -52.16 -21.09
N ASP A 500 0.08 -51.46 -21.25
CA ASP A 500 0.07 -49.99 -21.34
C ASP A 500 -1.06 -49.36 -20.49
N ASN A 501 -2.20 -49.99 -20.35
CA ASN A 501 -3.32 -49.53 -19.54
C ASN A 501 -3.50 -50.42 -18.29
N LEU A 502 -4.06 -49.81 -17.22
CA LEU A 502 -4.39 -50.58 -16.03
C LEU A 502 -5.47 -51.64 -16.34
N PRO A 503 -5.43 -52.79 -15.67
CA PRO A 503 -6.47 -53.79 -15.76
C PRO A 503 -7.77 -53.29 -15.14
N ASP A 504 -8.90 -53.71 -15.70
CA ASP A 504 -10.27 -53.34 -15.20
C ASP A 504 -10.60 -54.01 -13.86
N LYS A 505 -9.82 -54.95 -13.39
CA LYS A 505 -10.00 -55.70 -12.12
C LYS A 505 -8.66 -56.15 -11.54
N GLY A 506 -8.71 -56.53 -10.27
CA GLY A 506 -7.59 -57.16 -9.57
C GLY A 506 -6.68 -56.21 -8.82
N LEU A 507 -6.99 -54.92 -8.76
CA LEU A 507 -6.27 -53.99 -7.93
C LEU A 507 -6.49 -54.27 -6.44
N THR A 508 -5.49 -53.99 -5.62
CA THR A 508 -5.56 -54.03 -4.15
C THR A 508 -5.41 -52.63 -3.59
N LEU A 509 -6.46 -52.11 -2.96
CA LEU A 509 -6.45 -50.82 -2.34
C LEU A 509 -5.53 -50.76 -1.10
N ALA A 510 -4.56 -49.91 -1.06
CA ALA A 510 -3.77 -49.60 0.15
C ALA A 510 -4.51 -48.57 1.04
N GLY A 511 -5.17 -47.61 0.44
CA GLY A 511 -5.98 -46.59 1.10
C GLY A 511 -6.25 -45.41 0.22
N VAL A 512 -7.03 -44.48 0.77
CA VAL A 512 -7.34 -43.19 0.13
C VAL A 512 -6.75 -42.07 0.96
N VAL A 513 -5.88 -41.26 0.36
CA VAL A 513 -5.27 -40.10 1.00
C VAL A 513 -6.17 -38.90 0.77
N ALA A 514 -6.51 -38.21 1.84
CA ALA A 514 -7.31 -37.00 1.83
C ALA A 514 -6.39 -35.78 1.99
N ILE A 515 -6.39 -34.90 1.00
CA ILE A 515 -5.46 -33.79 0.87
C ILE A 515 -6.26 -32.49 0.84
N ARG A 516 -5.84 -31.50 1.62
CA ARG A 516 -6.50 -30.20 1.71
C ARG A 516 -5.47 -29.06 1.80
N ASP A 517 -5.87 -27.91 1.30
CA ASP A 517 -5.22 -26.63 1.56
C ASP A 517 -6.03 -25.93 2.67
N ASP A 518 -5.47 -25.94 3.90
CA ASP A 518 -6.17 -25.47 5.09
C ASP A 518 -6.21 -23.95 5.18
N VAL A 519 -7.31 -23.44 5.76
CA VAL A 519 -7.44 -22.02 6.10
C VAL A 519 -6.40 -21.67 7.16
N ARG A 520 -5.72 -20.55 6.96
CA ARG A 520 -4.78 -20.00 7.95
C ARG A 520 -5.57 -19.57 9.20
N PRO A 521 -5.21 -20.00 10.41
CA PRO A 521 -5.90 -19.57 11.62
C PRO A 521 -5.94 -18.05 11.78
N GLU A 522 -4.85 -17.37 11.42
CA GLU A 522 -4.70 -15.92 11.48
C GLU A 522 -5.62 -15.20 10.48
N ALA A 523 -5.91 -15.83 9.33
CA ALA A 523 -6.82 -15.27 8.32
C ALA A 523 -8.26 -15.16 8.86
N VAL A 524 -8.72 -16.12 9.64
CA VAL A 524 -10.07 -16.11 10.24
C VAL A 524 -10.26 -14.89 11.14
N GLU A 525 -9.28 -14.64 12.05
CA GLU A 525 -9.33 -13.49 12.95
C GLU A 525 -9.18 -12.17 12.17
N ALA A 526 -8.31 -12.13 11.18
CA ALA A 526 -8.10 -10.94 10.38
C ALA A 526 -9.32 -10.60 9.51
N ILE A 527 -9.94 -11.59 8.86
CA ILE A 527 -11.19 -11.42 8.10
C ILE A 527 -12.29 -10.85 9.00
N LYS A 528 -12.49 -11.45 10.18
CA LYS A 528 -13.46 -10.96 11.16
C LYS A 528 -13.19 -9.50 11.56
N ALA A 529 -11.94 -9.13 11.81
CA ALA A 529 -11.56 -7.76 12.16
C ALA A 529 -11.79 -6.78 10.99
N VAL A 530 -11.54 -7.20 9.75
CA VAL A 530 -11.77 -6.40 8.53
C VAL A 530 -13.27 -6.22 8.28
N GLN A 531 -14.09 -7.27 8.49
CA GLN A 531 -15.54 -7.17 8.41
C GLN A 531 -16.11 -6.25 9.51
N GLN A 532 -15.62 -6.34 10.75
CA GLN A 532 -15.98 -5.43 11.84
C GLN A 532 -15.56 -3.98 11.54
N ALA A 533 -14.54 -3.80 10.72
CA ALA A 533 -14.13 -2.50 10.21
C ALA A 533 -15.06 -1.95 9.11
N GLY A 534 -16.16 -2.65 8.79
CA GLY A 534 -17.11 -2.27 7.77
C GLY A 534 -16.65 -2.54 6.33
N VAL A 535 -15.62 -3.36 6.14
CA VAL A 535 -15.14 -3.79 4.82
C VAL A 535 -15.77 -5.13 4.48
N GLN A 536 -16.50 -5.19 3.37
CA GLN A 536 -17.00 -6.44 2.84
C GLN A 536 -15.84 -7.23 2.25
N VAL A 537 -15.72 -8.51 2.61
CA VAL A 537 -14.73 -9.43 2.04
C VAL A 537 -15.44 -10.42 1.13
N VAL A 538 -14.97 -10.56 -0.10
CA VAL A 538 -15.49 -11.47 -1.12
C VAL A 538 -14.36 -12.36 -1.60
N MET A 539 -14.46 -13.66 -1.39
CA MET A 539 -13.49 -14.63 -1.90
C MET A 539 -13.79 -14.95 -3.37
N ILE A 540 -12.76 -14.88 -4.21
CA ILE A 540 -12.84 -15.25 -5.63
C ILE A 540 -11.84 -16.39 -5.87
N THR A 541 -12.32 -17.51 -6.43
CA THR A 541 -11.48 -18.69 -6.65
C THR A 541 -11.85 -19.45 -7.91
N GLY A 542 -10.87 -20.10 -8.54
CA GLY A 542 -11.08 -21.06 -9.64
C GLY A 542 -11.65 -22.40 -9.19
N ASP A 543 -11.76 -22.66 -7.87
CA ASP A 543 -12.26 -23.92 -7.32
C ASP A 543 -13.78 -24.13 -7.58
N ARG A 544 -14.21 -25.38 -7.43
CA ARG A 544 -15.64 -25.73 -7.51
C ARG A 544 -16.44 -25.06 -6.39
N LYS A 545 -17.73 -24.82 -6.65
CA LYS A 545 -18.65 -24.13 -5.72
C LYS A 545 -18.66 -24.77 -4.33
N GLU A 546 -18.68 -26.09 -4.26
CA GLU A 546 -18.74 -26.86 -3.00
C GLU A 546 -17.46 -26.62 -2.16
N THR A 547 -16.29 -26.70 -2.80
CA THR A 547 -14.99 -26.43 -2.18
C THR A 547 -14.91 -24.99 -1.68
N ALA A 548 -15.32 -24.03 -2.52
CA ALA A 548 -15.30 -22.62 -2.19
C ALA A 548 -16.23 -22.29 -1.01
N VAL A 549 -17.42 -22.88 -0.97
CA VAL A 549 -18.38 -22.71 0.13
C VAL A 549 -17.81 -23.28 1.45
N ALA A 550 -17.19 -24.46 1.41
CA ALA A 550 -16.59 -25.07 2.60
C ALA A 550 -15.51 -24.19 3.20
N ILE A 551 -14.56 -23.72 2.37
CA ILE A 551 -13.48 -22.83 2.81
C ILE A 551 -14.03 -21.49 3.30
N ALA A 552 -15.03 -20.91 2.62
CA ALA A 552 -15.64 -19.66 3.03
C ALA A 552 -16.37 -19.74 4.38
N LYS A 553 -16.96 -20.90 4.70
CA LYS A 553 -17.53 -21.17 6.02
C LYS A 553 -16.45 -21.26 7.09
N ASP A 554 -15.38 -22.01 6.82
CA ASP A 554 -14.25 -22.16 7.75
C ASP A 554 -13.53 -20.82 7.99
N ALA A 555 -13.43 -19.98 6.96
CA ALA A 555 -12.86 -18.63 7.03
C ALA A 555 -13.80 -17.59 7.68
N GLY A 556 -15.06 -17.95 7.97
CA GLY A 556 -16.05 -17.04 8.56
C GLY A 556 -16.60 -15.99 7.58
N LEU A 557 -16.54 -16.24 6.29
CA LEU A 557 -17.10 -15.35 5.25
C LEU A 557 -18.61 -15.53 5.10
N LEU A 558 -19.09 -16.78 5.19
CA LEU A 558 -20.51 -17.12 5.10
C LEU A 558 -21.11 -17.21 6.50
N GLN A 559 -21.94 -16.24 6.89
CA GLN A 559 -22.51 -16.12 8.24
C GLN A 559 -24.04 -16.00 8.22
N SER A 560 -24.64 -15.60 7.10
CA SER A 560 -26.07 -15.34 6.96
C SER A 560 -26.68 -16.15 5.82
N ALA A 561 -27.99 -16.43 5.91
CA ALA A 561 -28.77 -17.02 4.82
C ALA A 561 -28.90 -16.06 3.60
N GLU A 562 -28.66 -14.78 3.79
CA GLU A 562 -28.67 -13.76 2.73
C GLU A 562 -27.35 -13.69 1.97
N ASP A 563 -26.30 -14.36 2.45
CA ASP A 563 -24.99 -14.36 1.80
C ASP A 563 -25.07 -15.10 0.45
N VAL A 564 -24.56 -14.43 -0.59
CA VAL A 564 -24.66 -14.90 -1.98
C VAL A 564 -23.35 -15.57 -2.39
N VAL A 565 -23.50 -16.70 -3.08
CA VAL A 565 -22.42 -17.46 -3.71
C VAL A 565 -22.74 -17.66 -5.19
N TRP A 566 -21.90 -17.12 -6.08
CA TRP A 566 -22.05 -17.30 -7.53
C TRP A 566 -20.94 -18.16 -8.11
N THR A 567 -21.22 -18.72 -9.28
CA THR A 567 -20.22 -19.29 -10.18
C THR A 567 -20.00 -18.35 -11.37
N SER A 568 -18.91 -18.54 -12.12
CA SER A 568 -18.66 -17.81 -13.37
C SER A 568 -19.80 -17.95 -14.37
N ASP A 569 -20.36 -19.15 -14.49
CA ASP A 569 -21.49 -19.43 -15.41
C ASP A 569 -22.76 -18.65 -15.00
N GLU A 570 -23.04 -18.57 -13.68
CA GLU A 570 -24.13 -17.75 -13.14
C GLU A 570 -23.90 -16.26 -13.41
N LEU A 571 -22.67 -15.77 -13.19
CA LEU A 571 -22.29 -14.38 -13.47
C LEU A 571 -22.40 -14.02 -14.95
N ALA A 572 -22.07 -14.95 -15.85
CA ALA A 572 -22.14 -14.71 -17.29
C ALA A 572 -23.60 -14.55 -17.77
N GLN A 573 -24.57 -15.15 -17.09
CA GLN A 573 -26.01 -15.05 -17.42
C GLN A 573 -26.68 -13.81 -16.83
N MET A 574 -26.02 -13.13 -15.86
CA MET A 574 -26.57 -11.94 -15.18
C MET A 574 -26.18 -10.65 -15.88
N SER A 575 -27.11 -9.72 -15.94
CA SER A 575 -26.84 -8.34 -16.34
C SER A 575 -26.02 -7.60 -15.27
N ASP A 576 -25.34 -6.54 -15.66
CA ASP A 576 -24.56 -5.71 -14.75
C ASP A 576 -25.42 -5.08 -13.63
N ASP A 577 -26.67 -4.75 -13.91
CA ASP A 577 -27.60 -4.17 -12.92
C ASP A 577 -28.07 -5.22 -11.90
N GLU A 578 -28.31 -6.47 -12.31
CA GLU A 578 -28.65 -7.57 -11.40
C GLU A 578 -27.48 -7.89 -10.46
N ILE A 579 -26.25 -7.87 -10.99
CA ILE A 579 -25.04 -8.06 -10.17
C ILE A 579 -24.92 -6.91 -9.15
N LYS A 580 -25.05 -5.65 -9.58
CA LYS A 580 -24.98 -4.48 -8.69
C LYS A 580 -26.01 -4.54 -7.57
N ALA A 581 -27.22 -4.98 -7.85
CA ALA A 581 -28.30 -5.06 -6.86
C ALA A 581 -27.99 -6.03 -5.71
N LYS A 582 -27.21 -7.10 -5.97
CA LYS A 582 -26.86 -8.14 -4.98
C LYS A 582 -25.40 -8.10 -4.53
N LEU A 583 -24.60 -7.18 -5.05
CA LEU A 583 -23.15 -7.12 -4.78
C LEU A 583 -22.84 -6.97 -3.29
N THR A 584 -23.67 -6.28 -2.54
CA THR A 584 -23.48 -6.08 -1.08
C THR A 584 -23.65 -7.38 -0.28
N HIS A 585 -24.36 -8.36 -0.80
CA HIS A 585 -24.54 -9.68 -0.19
C HIS A 585 -23.58 -10.73 -0.72
N LEU A 586 -22.82 -10.44 -1.77
CA LEU A 586 -21.86 -11.36 -2.37
C LEU A 586 -20.73 -11.67 -1.37
N ARG A 587 -20.40 -12.97 -1.21
CA ARG A 587 -19.32 -13.45 -0.36
C ARG A 587 -18.33 -14.34 -1.09
N VAL A 588 -18.80 -15.08 -2.10
CA VAL A 588 -17.97 -16.05 -2.83
C VAL A 588 -18.28 -16.03 -4.32
N VAL A 589 -17.23 -16.06 -5.12
CA VAL A 589 -17.31 -16.37 -6.56
C VAL A 589 -16.43 -17.60 -6.84
N ALA A 590 -17.07 -18.69 -7.27
CA ALA A 590 -16.44 -19.96 -7.57
C ALA A 590 -16.24 -20.14 -9.08
N ARG A 591 -15.26 -20.93 -9.50
CA ARG A 591 -14.88 -21.16 -10.92
C ARG A 591 -14.63 -19.87 -11.68
N ALA A 592 -14.16 -18.83 -10.97
CA ALA A 592 -13.98 -17.51 -11.51
C ALA A 592 -12.90 -17.48 -12.60
N LEU A 593 -13.19 -16.76 -13.66
CA LEU A 593 -12.27 -16.45 -14.74
C LEU A 593 -11.60 -15.08 -14.48
N PRO A 594 -10.43 -14.78 -15.06
CA PRO A 594 -9.77 -13.47 -14.90
C PRO A 594 -10.68 -12.30 -15.29
N MET A 595 -11.53 -12.48 -16.30
CA MET A 595 -12.49 -11.46 -16.73
C MET A 595 -13.55 -11.16 -15.67
N ASP A 596 -13.99 -12.15 -14.89
CA ASP A 596 -14.97 -11.97 -13.82
C ASP A 596 -14.41 -11.06 -12.73
N LYS A 597 -13.13 -11.26 -12.36
CA LYS A 597 -12.42 -10.41 -11.39
C LYS A 597 -12.45 -8.94 -11.80
N SER A 598 -12.08 -8.65 -13.04
CA SER A 598 -12.07 -7.30 -13.60
C SER A 598 -13.47 -6.69 -13.76
N ARG A 599 -14.49 -7.50 -14.10
CA ARG A 599 -15.90 -7.09 -14.20
C ARG A 599 -16.46 -6.68 -12.84
N LEU A 600 -16.24 -7.49 -11.82
CA LEU A 600 -16.73 -7.22 -10.46
C LEU A 600 -16.11 -5.99 -9.86
N VAL A 601 -14.79 -5.78 -10.04
CA VAL A 601 -14.10 -4.56 -9.62
C VAL A 601 -14.73 -3.33 -10.27
N ARG A 602 -14.97 -3.35 -11.59
CA ARG A 602 -15.62 -2.25 -12.31
C ARG A 602 -17.02 -1.95 -11.77
N LEU A 603 -17.87 -2.97 -11.59
CA LEU A 603 -19.23 -2.79 -11.11
C LEU A 603 -19.28 -2.23 -9.68
N ALA A 604 -18.36 -2.65 -8.82
CA ALA A 604 -18.26 -2.12 -7.47
C ALA A 604 -17.83 -0.63 -7.49
N GLN A 605 -16.89 -0.25 -8.36
CA GLN A 605 -16.48 1.15 -8.54
C GLN A 605 -17.63 2.03 -9.08
N GLU A 606 -18.46 1.51 -9.99
CA GLU A 606 -19.67 2.20 -10.48
C GLU A 606 -20.69 2.46 -9.36
N LEU A 607 -20.71 1.62 -8.32
CA LEU A 607 -21.50 1.84 -7.10
C LEU A 607 -20.83 2.82 -6.11
N ASN A 608 -19.77 3.51 -6.51
CA ASN A 608 -18.94 4.40 -5.66
C ASN A 608 -18.31 3.71 -4.44
N LEU A 609 -18.10 2.39 -4.51
CA LEU A 609 -17.35 1.66 -3.51
C LEU A 609 -15.85 1.79 -3.79
N VAL A 610 -15.05 1.93 -2.74
CA VAL A 610 -13.60 1.82 -2.81
C VAL A 610 -13.25 0.34 -2.78
N THR A 611 -12.64 -0.16 -3.85
CA THR A 611 -12.39 -1.57 -4.06
C THR A 611 -10.92 -1.95 -3.87
N GLY A 612 -10.69 -3.04 -3.14
CA GLY A 612 -9.41 -3.73 -3.08
C GLY A 612 -9.45 -5.06 -3.83
N MET A 613 -8.30 -5.49 -4.32
CA MET A 613 -8.12 -6.79 -4.94
C MET A 613 -6.83 -7.42 -4.43
N THR A 614 -6.84 -8.69 -4.02
CA THR A 614 -5.62 -9.47 -3.80
C THR A 614 -5.37 -10.41 -4.97
N GLY A 615 -4.11 -10.71 -5.23
CA GLY A 615 -3.73 -11.69 -6.26
C GLY A 615 -2.24 -12.00 -6.23
N ASP A 616 -1.88 -13.17 -6.76
CA ASP A 616 -0.50 -13.69 -6.80
C ASP A 616 -0.05 -14.05 -8.21
N GLY A 617 -0.99 -14.21 -9.15
CA GLY A 617 -0.74 -14.68 -10.50
C GLY A 617 -0.80 -13.62 -11.59
N VAL A 618 -0.30 -13.96 -12.77
CA VAL A 618 -0.43 -13.16 -14.00
C VAL A 618 -1.90 -12.87 -14.31
N ASN A 619 -2.77 -13.85 -14.08
CA ASN A 619 -4.22 -13.76 -14.32
C ASN A 619 -4.93 -12.71 -13.44
N ASP A 620 -4.32 -12.32 -12.31
CA ASP A 620 -4.86 -11.33 -11.37
C ASP A 620 -4.42 -9.91 -11.71
N SER A 621 -3.34 -9.76 -12.45
CA SER A 621 -2.70 -8.47 -12.73
C SER A 621 -3.64 -7.43 -13.34
N PRO A 622 -4.55 -7.77 -14.29
CA PRO A 622 -5.51 -6.80 -14.80
C PRO A 622 -6.50 -6.31 -13.73
N ALA A 623 -6.93 -7.19 -12.83
CA ALA A 623 -7.85 -6.85 -11.74
C ALA A 623 -7.14 -6.07 -10.63
N LEU A 624 -5.89 -6.43 -10.28
CA LEU A 624 -5.02 -5.70 -9.35
C LEU A 624 -4.80 -4.25 -9.81
N LYS A 625 -4.45 -4.06 -11.10
CA LYS A 625 -4.24 -2.73 -11.69
C LYS A 625 -5.52 -1.91 -11.76
N LYS A 626 -6.67 -2.55 -11.94
CA LYS A 626 -7.98 -1.90 -12.08
C LYS A 626 -8.60 -1.51 -10.74
N ALA A 627 -8.34 -2.25 -9.69
CA ALA A 627 -8.82 -1.95 -8.33
C ALA A 627 -8.32 -0.57 -7.87
N ASP A 628 -8.99 0.01 -6.87
CA ASP A 628 -8.54 1.26 -6.25
C ASP A 628 -7.26 1.03 -5.44
N VAL A 629 -7.10 -0.18 -4.88
CA VAL A 629 -5.85 -0.67 -4.28
C VAL A 629 -5.64 -2.14 -4.62
N GLY A 630 -4.52 -2.45 -5.25
CA GLY A 630 -4.06 -3.82 -5.53
C GLY A 630 -3.11 -4.30 -4.44
N PHE A 631 -3.42 -5.45 -3.83
CA PHE A 631 -2.55 -6.15 -2.87
C PHE A 631 -1.94 -7.36 -3.57
N ALA A 632 -0.69 -7.29 -3.97
CA ALA A 632 0.03 -8.43 -4.50
C ALA A 632 0.63 -9.27 -3.36
N MET A 633 0.66 -10.59 -3.53
CA MET A 633 1.27 -11.47 -2.53
C MET A 633 2.80 -11.52 -2.72
N GLY A 634 3.55 -11.70 -1.63
CA GLY A 634 5.01 -11.75 -1.64
C GLY A 634 5.57 -12.94 -2.42
N SER A 635 4.91 -14.10 -2.32
CA SER A 635 5.21 -15.30 -3.12
C SER A 635 4.69 -15.22 -4.56
N GLY A 636 3.90 -14.18 -4.89
CA GLY A 636 3.31 -14.02 -6.22
C GLY A 636 4.33 -13.70 -7.30
N THR A 637 3.88 -13.79 -8.56
CA THR A 637 4.68 -13.47 -9.73
C THR A 637 5.10 -11.99 -9.75
N GLU A 638 6.23 -11.69 -10.38
CA GLU A 638 6.72 -10.31 -10.48
C GLU A 638 5.71 -9.39 -11.18
N VAL A 639 4.95 -9.92 -12.13
CA VAL A 639 3.88 -9.19 -12.82
C VAL A 639 2.75 -8.81 -11.87
N ALA A 640 2.33 -9.72 -11.00
CA ALA A 640 1.33 -9.42 -9.97
C ALA A 640 1.84 -8.35 -8.99
N LYS A 641 3.10 -8.48 -8.55
CA LYS A 641 3.75 -7.49 -7.67
C LYS A 641 3.85 -6.11 -8.32
N GLU A 642 4.14 -6.06 -9.62
CA GLU A 642 4.22 -4.80 -10.37
C GLU A 642 2.83 -4.16 -10.57
N ALA A 643 1.81 -4.97 -10.80
CA ALA A 643 0.42 -4.50 -10.93
C ALA A 643 -0.15 -3.99 -9.61
N GLY A 644 0.32 -4.52 -8.46
CA GLY A 644 -0.12 -4.15 -7.13
C GLY A 644 0.41 -2.80 -6.67
N ASP A 645 -0.37 -2.11 -5.84
CA ASP A 645 0.06 -0.88 -5.16
C ASP A 645 0.79 -1.19 -3.85
N ILE A 646 0.46 -2.33 -3.23
CA ILE A 646 1.02 -2.83 -1.97
C ILE A 646 1.38 -4.29 -2.15
N VAL A 647 2.55 -4.72 -1.64
CA VAL A 647 2.96 -6.13 -1.60
C VAL A 647 2.91 -6.65 -0.17
N ILE A 648 2.20 -7.75 0.03
CA ILE A 648 2.07 -8.47 1.31
C ILE A 648 3.17 -9.51 1.38
N MET A 649 4.29 -9.17 2.05
CA MET A 649 5.54 -9.93 1.99
C MET A 649 5.47 -11.32 2.64
N ASP A 650 4.56 -11.51 3.58
CA ASP A 650 4.36 -12.76 4.33
C ASP A 650 3.15 -13.59 3.84
N ASP A 651 2.53 -13.18 2.74
CA ASP A 651 1.33 -13.79 2.16
C ASP A 651 0.17 -13.94 3.17
N ASN A 652 0.12 -13.07 4.19
CA ASN A 652 -0.81 -13.20 5.30
C ASN A 652 -1.91 -12.14 5.24
N PHE A 653 -3.17 -12.58 5.36
CA PHE A 653 -4.32 -11.67 5.41
C PHE A 653 -4.26 -10.70 6.61
N LEU A 654 -3.54 -11.06 7.67
CA LEU A 654 -3.31 -10.19 8.82
C LEU A 654 -2.58 -8.90 8.41
N SER A 655 -1.62 -9.00 7.49
CA SER A 655 -0.87 -7.84 6.98
C SER A 655 -1.74 -6.92 6.11
N ILE A 656 -2.78 -7.47 5.43
CA ILE A 656 -3.82 -6.65 4.75
C ILE A 656 -4.63 -5.84 5.77
N LYS A 657 -5.02 -6.45 6.88
CA LYS A 657 -5.67 -5.73 8.01
C LYS A 657 -4.77 -4.60 8.54
N GLN A 658 -3.47 -4.83 8.65
CA GLN A 658 -2.53 -3.79 9.07
C GLN A 658 -2.45 -2.65 8.04
N ALA A 659 -2.43 -2.96 6.74
CA ALA A 659 -2.48 -1.93 5.69
C ALA A 659 -3.73 -1.04 5.82
N ILE A 660 -4.90 -1.62 6.07
CA ILE A 660 -6.15 -0.88 6.32
C ILE A 660 -6.01 0.01 7.57
N LEU A 661 -5.45 -0.51 8.65
CA LEU A 661 -5.24 0.23 9.89
C LEU A 661 -4.31 1.44 9.69
N TYR A 662 -3.19 1.24 8.98
CA TYR A 662 -2.25 2.32 8.67
C TYR A 662 -2.87 3.36 7.74
N GLY A 663 -3.61 2.96 6.73
CA GLY A 663 -4.32 3.89 5.85
C GLY A 663 -5.32 4.77 6.61
N ARG A 664 -6.08 4.19 7.56
CA ARG A 664 -6.96 4.95 8.47
C ARG A 664 -6.20 5.85 9.43
N THR A 665 -5.04 5.42 9.89
CA THR A 665 -4.16 6.23 10.75
C THR A 665 -3.68 7.47 10.01
N ILE A 666 -3.23 7.31 8.77
CA ILE A 666 -2.81 8.42 7.91
C ILE A 666 -3.95 9.41 7.70
N TYR A 667 -5.14 8.92 7.32
CA TYR A 667 -6.33 9.76 7.13
C TYR A 667 -6.66 10.56 8.41
N ASN A 668 -6.68 9.91 9.57
CA ASN A 668 -6.98 10.56 10.85
C ASN A 668 -5.90 11.57 11.26
N SER A 669 -4.62 11.27 11.02
CA SER A 669 -3.51 12.20 11.26
C SER A 669 -3.62 13.46 10.41
N ILE A 670 -3.93 13.30 9.12
CA ILE A 670 -4.16 14.43 8.20
C ILE A 670 -5.39 15.25 8.65
N CYS A 671 -6.49 14.62 9.03
CA CYS A 671 -7.67 15.32 9.54
C CYS A 671 -7.37 16.14 10.79
N LYS A 672 -6.59 15.61 11.73
CA LYS A 672 -6.16 16.34 12.95
C LYS A 672 -5.32 17.56 12.58
N PHE A 673 -4.34 17.39 11.70
CA PHE A 673 -3.52 18.49 11.23
C PHE A 673 -4.35 19.58 10.52
N ILE A 674 -5.32 19.19 9.68
CA ILE A 674 -6.23 20.14 9.01
C ILE A 674 -7.01 20.97 10.03
N VAL A 675 -7.57 20.35 11.07
CA VAL A 675 -8.29 21.07 12.12
C VAL A 675 -7.37 22.04 12.85
N PHE A 676 -6.16 21.60 13.18
CA PHE A 676 -5.14 22.42 13.82
C PHE A 676 -4.82 23.66 12.96
N GLN A 677 -4.45 23.47 11.70
CA GLN A 677 -4.04 24.54 10.78
C GLN A 677 -5.21 25.48 10.46
N LEU A 678 -6.40 24.94 10.14
CA LEU A 678 -7.56 25.77 9.83
C LEU A 678 -8.01 26.63 11.03
N THR A 679 -7.84 26.15 12.26
CA THR A 679 -8.16 26.94 13.47
C THR A 679 -7.26 28.18 13.56
N ILE A 680 -5.97 28.00 13.34
CA ILE A 680 -4.98 29.08 13.38
C ILE A 680 -5.23 30.06 12.25
N ASN A 681 -5.38 29.57 11.01
CA ASN A 681 -5.60 30.41 9.85
C ASN A 681 -6.92 31.20 9.96
N PHE A 682 -8.01 30.55 10.42
CA PHE A 682 -9.28 31.22 10.65
C PHE A 682 -9.16 32.35 11.67
N SER A 683 -8.51 32.10 12.82
CA SER A 683 -8.35 33.13 13.85
C SER A 683 -7.46 34.27 13.38
N ALA A 684 -6.35 33.97 12.70
CA ALA A 684 -5.44 34.96 12.17
C ALA A 684 -6.08 35.86 11.10
N VAL A 685 -6.84 35.26 10.17
CA VAL A 685 -7.62 36.01 9.19
C VAL A 685 -8.68 36.89 9.89
N ALA A 686 -9.40 36.32 10.86
CA ALA A 686 -10.45 37.05 11.58
C ALA A 686 -9.89 38.24 12.38
N ILE A 687 -8.76 38.07 13.08
CA ILE A 687 -8.12 39.17 13.83
C ILE A 687 -7.69 40.29 12.87
N ASN A 688 -6.98 39.96 11.79
CA ASN A 688 -6.48 40.95 10.84
C ASN A 688 -7.60 41.59 10.01
N PHE A 689 -8.71 40.88 9.79
CA PHE A 689 -9.90 41.47 9.15
C PHE A 689 -10.63 42.46 10.05
N ILE A 690 -10.77 42.18 11.35
CA ILE A 690 -11.49 43.03 12.31
C ILE A 690 -10.64 44.22 12.74
N ALA A 691 -9.33 44.07 12.84
CA ALA A 691 -8.40 45.04 13.42
C ALA A 691 -8.53 46.49 12.87
N PRO A 692 -8.58 46.75 11.55
CA PRO A 692 -8.70 48.12 11.01
C PRO A 692 -9.96 48.84 11.46
N PHE A 693 -11.08 48.11 11.65
CA PHE A 693 -12.36 48.69 12.06
C PHE A 693 -12.42 49.10 13.54
N ILE A 694 -11.47 48.59 14.33
CA ILE A 694 -11.36 48.92 15.76
C ILE A 694 -10.07 49.70 16.08
N ASN A 695 -9.47 50.33 15.05
CA ASN A 695 -8.24 51.10 15.15
C ASN A 695 -7.08 50.29 15.75
N ILE A 696 -6.79 49.15 15.15
CA ILE A 696 -5.58 48.34 15.36
C ILE A 696 -4.95 48.24 13.97
N ASP A 697 -3.73 48.75 13.78
CA ASP A 697 -3.12 48.80 12.47
C ASP A 697 -2.70 47.40 11.97
N GLU A 698 -1.84 46.71 12.67
CA GLU A 698 -1.31 45.38 12.29
C GLU A 698 -1.17 44.49 13.52
N PRO A 699 -2.16 43.66 13.83
CA PRO A 699 -2.11 42.77 15.00
C PRO A 699 -1.10 41.66 14.85
N LEU A 700 -0.97 41.11 13.65
CA LEU A 700 0.05 40.15 13.27
C LEU A 700 0.81 40.65 12.03
N THR A 701 2.12 40.72 12.11
CA THR A 701 2.99 41.14 11.00
C THR A 701 3.22 40.02 10.01
N ILE A 702 3.60 40.33 8.77
CA ILE A 702 3.95 39.36 7.74
C ILE A 702 5.01 38.36 8.23
N THR A 703 6.04 38.85 8.96
CA THR A 703 7.11 38.02 9.49
C THR A 703 6.64 37.03 10.58
N GLN A 704 5.72 37.48 11.46
CA GLN A 704 5.09 36.60 12.46
C GLN A 704 4.21 35.52 11.80
N ILE A 705 3.48 35.89 10.74
CA ILE A 705 2.63 34.98 9.97
C ILE A 705 3.47 33.92 9.25
N LEU A 706 4.57 34.32 8.64
CA LEU A 706 5.51 33.39 7.99
C LEU A 706 6.13 32.42 9.00
N TRP A 707 6.44 32.86 10.22
CA TRP A 707 6.84 31.98 11.30
C TRP A 707 5.75 30.95 11.61
N ILE A 708 4.48 31.39 11.74
CA ILE A 708 3.34 30.52 12.05
C ILE A 708 3.11 29.50 10.92
N ASN A 709 2.88 29.95 9.71
CA ASN A 709 2.43 29.10 8.60
C ASN A 709 3.52 28.19 8.06
N LEU A 710 4.78 28.63 8.11
CA LEU A 710 5.84 27.87 7.50
C LEU A 710 6.59 26.98 8.50
N VAL A 711 7.15 27.58 9.57
CA VAL A 711 8.00 26.83 10.49
C VAL A 711 7.15 26.03 11.47
N MET A 712 6.16 26.68 12.09
CA MET A 712 5.31 26.00 13.09
C MET A 712 4.44 24.91 12.45
N ASP A 713 3.83 25.17 11.28
CA ASP A 713 2.99 24.19 10.59
C ASP A 713 3.82 23.01 10.08
N THR A 714 5.04 23.22 9.59
CA THR A 714 5.97 22.13 9.22
C THR A 714 6.28 21.25 10.41
N LEU A 715 6.61 21.85 11.55
CA LEU A 715 6.86 21.11 12.80
C LEU A 715 5.61 20.38 13.29
N ALA A 716 4.43 21.02 13.22
CA ALA A 716 3.16 20.40 13.59
C ALA A 716 2.82 19.23 12.68
N ALA A 717 3.08 19.31 11.37
CA ALA A 717 2.93 18.20 10.43
C ALA A 717 3.76 16.97 10.88
N LEU A 718 5.01 17.19 11.31
CA LEU A 718 5.85 16.12 11.85
C LEU A 718 5.27 15.53 13.16
N ALA A 719 4.74 16.38 14.04
CA ALA A 719 4.14 15.96 15.30
C ALA A 719 2.91 15.05 15.08
N PHE A 720 1.97 15.48 14.22
CA PHE A 720 0.78 14.71 13.89
C PHE A 720 1.09 13.49 13.02
N GLY A 721 2.15 13.52 12.20
CA GLY A 721 2.63 12.38 11.41
C GLY A 721 3.08 11.20 12.24
N GLY A 722 3.56 11.45 13.47
CA GLY A 722 3.98 10.44 14.42
C GLY A 722 2.86 9.72 15.18
N GLU A 723 1.58 10.03 14.94
CA GLU A 723 0.45 9.40 15.63
C GLU A 723 0.46 7.87 15.51
N PRO A 724 0.14 7.13 16.60
CA PRO A 724 0.16 5.68 16.59
C PRO A 724 -1.05 5.10 15.84
N ALA A 725 -0.87 3.92 15.25
CA ALA A 725 -1.94 3.13 14.67
C ALA A 725 -2.79 2.51 15.79
N LEU A 726 -3.94 3.10 16.08
CA LEU A 726 -4.82 2.69 17.16
C LEU A 726 -5.88 1.71 16.67
N ALA A 727 -6.05 0.57 17.34
CA ALA A 727 -7.07 -0.43 17.02
C ALA A 727 -8.51 0.13 16.95
N GLN A 728 -8.79 1.25 17.64
CA GLN A 728 -10.09 1.94 17.55
C GLN A 728 -10.41 2.43 16.13
N TYR A 729 -9.40 2.74 15.28
CA TYR A 729 -9.62 3.18 13.91
C TYR A 729 -10.20 2.07 13.01
N LEU A 730 -9.97 0.79 13.35
CA LEU A 730 -10.64 -0.32 12.66
C LEU A 730 -12.15 -0.38 12.93
N ARG A 731 -12.65 0.27 13.99
CA ARG A 731 -14.09 0.32 14.30
C ARG A 731 -14.81 1.48 13.61
N GLU A 732 -14.06 2.36 12.93
CA GLU A 732 -14.64 3.45 12.16
C GLU A 732 -15.19 2.91 10.84
N ALA A 733 -16.37 3.39 10.42
CA ALA A 733 -16.92 3.03 9.12
C ALA A 733 -16.03 3.56 7.97
N PRO A 734 -15.87 2.82 6.88
CA PRO A 734 -15.13 3.25 5.71
C PRO A 734 -15.68 4.58 5.16
N LYS A 735 -14.79 5.45 4.73
CA LYS A 735 -15.20 6.74 4.15
C LYS A 735 -15.57 6.55 2.68
N ARG A 736 -16.74 7.01 2.27
CA ARG A 736 -17.15 6.99 0.86
C ARG A 736 -16.24 7.87 0.01
N ARG A 737 -16.06 7.51 -1.26
CA ARG A 737 -15.26 8.28 -2.21
C ARG A 737 -15.70 9.76 -2.30
N SER A 738 -17.01 10.02 -2.25
CA SER A 738 -17.60 11.36 -2.29
C SER A 738 -17.67 12.09 -0.95
N ALA A 739 -17.27 11.45 0.17
CA ALA A 739 -17.35 12.10 1.49
C ALA A 739 -16.44 13.32 1.57
N PRO A 740 -16.91 14.45 2.11
CA PRO A 740 -16.08 15.63 2.31
C PRO A 740 -14.97 15.34 3.33
N LEU A 741 -13.79 15.92 3.11
CA LEU A 741 -12.65 15.74 4.01
C LEU A 741 -12.90 16.39 5.38
N VAL A 742 -13.47 17.61 5.37
CA VAL A 742 -13.81 18.35 6.59
C VAL A 742 -15.24 18.00 7.01
N SER A 743 -15.37 17.29 8.12
CA SER A 743 -16.68 16.96 8.71
C SER A 743 -17.30 18.15 9.44
N LYS A 744 -18.62 18.10 9.68
CA LYS A 744 -19.31 19.13 10.50
C LYS A 744 -18.70 19.28 11.89
N LYS A 745 -18.28 18.17 12.53
CA LYS A 745 -17.61 18.15 13.82
C LYS A 745 -16.26 18.89 13.78
N MET A 746 -15.47 18.65 12.72
CA MET A 746 -14.21 19.35 12.50
C MET A 746 -14.43 20.84 12.31
N LEU A 747 -15.39 21.23 11.47
CA LEU A 747 -15.73 22.62 11.22
C LEU A 747 -16.18 23.34 12.50
N THR A 748 -17.00 22.70 13.35
CA THR A 748 -17.39 23.25 14.64
C THR A 748 -16.18 23.46 15.56
N SER A 749 -15.22 22.53 15.56
CA SER A 749 -13.98 22.68 16.33
C SER A 749 -13.17 23.89 15.85
N VAL A 750 -12.99 24.02 14.54
CA VAL A 750 -12.28 25.16 13.92
C VAL A 750 -12.93 26.48 14.28
N ILE A 751 -14.25 26.59 14.12
CA ILE A 751 -14.99 27.84 14.39
C ILE A 751 -14.93 28.21 15.87
N VAL A 752 -15.24 27.30 16.79
CA VAL A 752 -15.27 27.59 18.24
C VAL A 752 -13.88 27.96 18.75
N SER A 753 -12.87 27.19 18.46
CA SER A 753 -11.49 27.46 18.90
C SER A 753 -10.93 28.70 18.21
N GLY A 754 -11.18 28.87 16.92
CA GLY A 754 -10.70 30.02 16.17
C GLY A 754 -11.37 31.35 16.58
N LEU A 755 -12.69 31.36 16.84
CA LEU A 755 -13.38 32.53 17.40
C LEU A 755 -12.84 32.88 18.79
N TYR A 756 -12.59 31.87 19.63
CA TYR A 756 -12.00 32.10 20.95
C TYR A 756 -10.60 32.75 20.84
N MET A 757 -9.73 32.23 19.99
CA MET A 757 -8.41 32.82 19.74
C MET A 757 -8.53 34.27 19.21
N THR A 758 -9.53 34.53 18.35
CA THR A 758 -9.84 35.88 17.84
C THR A 758 -10.23 36.82 18.97
N ILE A 759 -11.16 36.41 19.85
CA ILE A 759 -11.63 37.21 20.98
C ILE A 759 -10.48 37.52 21.94
N VAL A 760 -9.66 36.53 22.28
CA VAL A 760 -8.46 36.72 23.11
C VAL A 760 -7.49 37.70 22.45
N GLY A 761 -7.23 37.53 21.14
CA GLY A 761 -6.37 38.43 20.38
C GLY A 761 -6.86 39.91 20.42
N ILE A 762 -8.15 40.15 20.19
CA ILE A 762 -8.72 41.47 20.29
C ILE A 762 -8.63 42.03 21.73
N ALA A 763 -8.81 41.16 22.74
CA ALA A 763 -8.68 41.56 24.14
C ALA A 763 -7.29 42.06 24.50
N PHE A 764 -6.22 41.46 23.96
CA PHE A 764 -4.84 41.92 24.14
C PHE A 764 -4.62 43.35 23.61
N TYR A 765 -5.32 43.74 22.55
CA TYR A 765 -5.15 45.06 21.92
C TYR A 765 -6.11 46.13 22.48
N LYS A 766 -7.23 45.73 23.10
CA LYS A 766 -8.31 46.68 23.47
C LYS A 766 -8.64 46.68 24.97
N SER A 767 -8.23 45.69 25.73
CA SER A 767 -8.52 45.59 27.16
C SER A 767 -7.43 46.25 28.00
N ALA A 768 -7.74 47.38 28.64
CA ALA A 768 -6.84 48.01 29.61
C ALA A 768 -6.46 47.06 30.75
N TRP A 769 -7.34 46.11 31.11
CA TRP A 769 -7.04 45.10 32.13
C TRP A 769 -5.92 44.17 31.68
N VAL A 770 -5.88 43.73 30.40
CA VAL A 770 -4.82 42.90 29.85
C VAL A 770 -3.52 43.70 29.79
N ASP A 771 -3.57 44.96 29.35
CA ASP A 771 -2.39 45.82 29.23
C ASP A 771 -1.70 46.04 30.58
N HIS A 772 -2.48 46.22 31.65
CA HIS A 772 -1.94 46.33 33.03
C HIS A 772 -1.25 45.08 33.55
N LEU A 773 -1.41 43.91 32.90
CA LEU A 773 -0.70 42.68 33.26
C LEU A 773 0.75 42.65 32.74
N PHE A 774 1.08 43.55 31.84
CA PHE A 774 2.41 43.70 31.23
C PHE A 774 3.09 44.99 31.68
N ARG A 775 4.39 45.09 31.53
CA ARG A 775 5.15 46.32 31.84
C ARG A 775 4.69 47.43 30.94
N ASP A 776 4.55 48.61 31.52
CA ASP A 776 4.22 49.83 30.78
C ASP A 776 5.36 50.25 29.86
N ALA A 777 5.04 50.60 28.61
CA ALA A 777 5.92 51.18 27.62
C ALA A 777 5.16 52.04 26.63
N ASP A 778 5.75 53.12 26.15
CA ASP A 778 5.10 54.12 25.27
C ASP A 778 4.48 53.49 24.00
N ASN A 779 4.97 52.33 23.58
CA ASN A 779 4.53 51.62 22.36
C ASN A 779 3.88 50.26 22.61
N HIS A 780 3.48 49.94 23.83
CA HIS A 780 2.85 48.66 24.26
C HIS A 780 3.61 47.36 23.80
N ILE A 781 4.94 47.43 23.59
CA ILE A 781 5.75 46.37 23.01
C ILE A 781 5.69 45.06 23.85
N TYR A 782 5.56 45.18 25.19
CA TYR A 782 5.46 44.02 26.06
C TYR A 782 4.13 43.31 25.88
N THR A 783 3.03 44.06 25.77
CA THR A 783 1.66 43.54 25.53
C THR A 783 1.59 42.89 24.14
N TYR A 784 2.18 43.46 23.09
CA TYR A 784 2.23 42.89 21.74
C TYR A 784 3.11 41.64 21.66
N THR A 785 4.22 41.63 22.38
CA THR A 785 5.06 40.42 22.53
C THR A 785 4.28 39.33 23.28
N GLY A 786 3.57 39.71 24.36
CA GLY A 786 2.69 38.86 25.14
C GLY A 786 1.59 38.23 24.29
N PHE A 787 0.93 39.04 23.44
CA PHE A 787 -0.08 38.57 22.47
C PHE A 787 0.51 37.50 21.52
N PHE A 788 1.62 37.81 20.85
CA PHE A 788 2.24 36.89 19.90
C PHE A 788 2.63 35.57 20.58
N CYS A 789 3.25 35.60 21.76
CA CYS A 789 3.57 34.41 22.52
C CYS A 789 2.33 33.63 22.98
N ALA A 790 1.29 34.32 23.50
CA ALA A 790 0.04 33.70 23.92
C ALA A 790 -0.68 33.05 22.74
N TYR A 791 -0.65 33.69 21.55
CA TYR A 791 -1.22 33.15 20.34
C TYR A 791 -0.57 31.82 19.94
N ILE A 792 0.77 31.73 19.93
CA ILE A 792 1.51 30.49 19.65
C ILE A 792 1.24 29.45 20.74
N PHE A 793 1.17 29.84 22.00
CA PHE A 793 0.88 28.90 23.10
C PHE A 793 -0.55 28.37 23.04
N MET A 794 -1.51 29.19 22.61
CA MET A 794 -2.87 28.71 22.30
C MET A 794 -2.87 27.72 21.13
N ALA A 795 -2.08 27.98 20.09
CA ALA A 795 -1.95 27.06 18.97
C ALA A 795 -1.36 25.71 19.42
N VAL A 796 -0.27 25.71 20.21
CA VAL A 796 0.32 24.51 20.80
C VAL A 796 -0.68 23.77 21.69
N ALA A 797 -1.38 24.46 22.57
CA ALA A 797 -2.43 23.89 23.44
C ALA A 797 -3.59 23.29 22.63
N ASN A 798 -3.99 23.97 21.53
CA ASN A 798 -4.99 23.44 20.61
C ASN A 798 -4.53 22.18 19.89
N GLY A 799 -3.22 22.00 19.66
CA GLY A 799 -2.66 20.74 19.17
C GLY A 799 -3.02 19.56 20.07
N PHE A 800 -2.98 19.71 21.39
CA PHE A 800 -3.44 18.67 22.33
C PHE A 800 -4.96 18.47 22.26
N ASN A 801 -5.74 19.53 22.11
CA ASN A 801 -7.20 19.47 21.93
C ASN A 801 -7.60 18.63 20.72
N VAL A 802 -6.97 18.89 19.58
CA VAL A 802 -7.30 18.26 18.29
C VAL A 802 -6.82 16.79 18.25
N ARG A 803 -5.79 16.46 19.02
CA ARG A 803 -5.21 15.12 19.02
C ARG A 803 -6.20 14.04 19.49
N THR A 804 -7.14 14.35 20.38
CA THR A 804 -8.10 13.39 20.95
C THR A 804 -9.52 13.90 20.86
N ASP A 805 -10.48 13.03 20.58
CA ASP A 805 -11.92 13.33 20.61
C ASP A 805 -12.53 13.32 22.04
N GLY A 806 -11.80 12.75 23.00
CA GLY A 806 -12.24 12.63 24.39
C GLY A 806 -11.77 13.78 25.29
N LEU A 807 -12.23 13.75 26.54
CA LEU A 807 -11.83 14.74 27.56
C LEU A 807 -10.40 14.53 28.08
N ASN A 808 -9.84 13.33 27.94
CA ASN A 808 -8.45 13.07 28.31
C ASN A 808 -7.51 13.42 27.16
N LEU A 809 -6.93 14.62 27.20
CA LEU A 809 -6.04 15.13 26.16
C LEU A 809 -4.69 14.39 26.10
N LEU A 810 -4.28 13.75 27.19
CA LEU A 810 -3.03 13.00 27.28
C LEU A 810 -3.20 11.51 26.93
N LYS A 811 -4.40 11.09 26.48
CA LYS A 811 -4.65 9.70 26.09
C LYS A 811 -3.65 9.28 25.01
N ASN A 812 -2.98 8.15 25.20
CA ASN A 812 -2.00 7.57 24.27
C ASN A 812 -0.78 8.48 23.96
N ILE A 813 -0.49 9.50 24.78
CA ILE A 813 0.63 10.42 24.55
C ILE A 813 1.97 9.71 24.62
N SER A 814 2.09 8.68 25.47
CA SER A 814 3.30 7.86 25.61
C SER A 814 3.68 7.10 24.33
N LEU A 815 2.69 6.85 23.45
CA LEU A 815 2.91 6.19 22.16
C LEU A 815 3.37 7.18 21.06
N ASN A 816 3.24 8.49 21.30
CA ASN A 816 3.72 9.55 20.40
C ASN A 816 4.63 10.53 21.14
N LYS A 817 5.82 10.07 21.52
CA LYS A 817 6.83 10.92 22.16
C LYS A 817 7.29 12.06 21.24
N GLY A 818 7.31 11.83 19.95
CA GLY A 818 7.65 12.82 18.93
C GLY A 818 6.74 14.06 18.99
N PHE A 819 5.43 13.86 19.23
CA PHE A 819 4.50 14.97 19.40
C PHE A 819 4.91 15.90 20.53
N LEU A 820 5.25 15.35 21.72
CA LEU A 820 5.70 16.14 22.86
C LEU A 820 7.00 16.88 22.58
N GLN A 821 7.96 16.19 21.94
CA GLN A 821 9.27 16.80 21.59
C GLN A 821 9.11 17.97 20.65
N VAL A 822 8.25 17.80 19.62
CA VAL A 822 8.00 18.87 18.63
C VAL A 822 7.23 20.04 19.27
N MET A 823 6.19 19.77 20.06
CA MET A 823 5.46 20.85 20.75
C MET A 823 6.36 21.61 21.73
N ALA A 824 7.24 20.92 22.47
CA ALA A 824 8.25 21.56 23.31
C ALA A 824 9.28 22.35 22.50
N LEU A 825 9.68 21.86 21.32
CA LEU A 825 10.58 22.57 20.42
C LEU A 825 9.94 23.87 19.89
N ILE A 826 8.67 23.86 19.48
CA ILE A 826 7.94 25.06 19.06
C ILE A 826 7.94 26.10 20.19
N VAL A 827 7.62 25.68 21.43
CA VAL A 827 7.64 26.57 22.58
C VAL A 827 9.04 27.12 22.84
N ALA A 828 10.08 26.28 22.79
CA ALA A 828 11.47 26.69 23.01
C ALA A 828 11.93 27.72 21.94
N ILE A 829 11.60 27.48 20.66
CA ILE A 829 11.91 28.43 19.59
C ILE A 829 11.14 29.74 19.82
N GLN A 830 9.85 29.68 20.18
CA GLN A 830 9.07 30.88 20.45
C GLN A 830 9.67 31.72 21.60
N VAL A 831 10.10 31.06 22.67
CA VAL A 831 10.80 31.75 23.77
C VAL A 831 12.10 32.39 23.26
N LEU A 832 12.92 31.67 22.49
CA LEU A 832 14.15 32.20 21.89
C LEU A 832 13.87 33.44 21.01
N LEU A 833 12.79 33.40 20.20
CA LEU A 833 12.42 34.51 19.32
C LEU A 833 12.05 35.79 20.07
N THR A 834 11.61 35.71 21.34
CA THR A 834 11.43 36.95 22.14
C THR A 834 12.73 37.66 22.48
N PHE A 835 13.87 36.93 22.46
CA PHE A 835 15.20 37.51 22.74
C PHE A 835 15.91 37.97 21.47
N VAL A 836 15.73 37.26 20.35
CA VAL A 836 16.49 37.54 19.10
C VAL A 836 15.64 38.21 18.01
N GLY A 837 14.31 38.18 18.10
CA GLY A 837 13.39 38.68 17.07
C GLY A 837 13.37 40.20 16.94
N GLY A 838 13.55 40.92 18.05
CA GLY A 838 13.66 42.35 18.08
C GLY A 838 12.60 43.09 17.23
N ARG A 839 13.02 44.03 16.41
CA ARG A 839 12.12 44.81 15.52
C ARG A 839 11.51 43.99 14.40
N VAL A 840 12.20 42.95 13.92
CA VAL A 840 11.69 42.10 12.80
C VAL A 840 10.42 41.36 13.17
N LEU A 841 10.38 40.83 14.40
CA LEU A 841 9.19 40.09 14.91
C LEU A 841 8.36 40.91 15.90
N ARG A 842 8.70 42.21 16.09
CA ARG A 842 8.10 43.09 17.12
C ARG A 842 8.09 42.41 18.50
N THR A 843 9.21 41.85 18.93
CA THR A 843 9.36 41.11 20.18
C THR A 843 10.39 41.70 21.09
N THR A 844 10.20 41.54 22.40
CA THR A 844 11.13 41.95 23.44
C THR A 844 11.10 40.92 24.58
N PRO A 845 12.18 40.74 25.35
CA PRO A 845 12.22 39.76 26.45
C PRO A 845 11.17 40.07 27.52
N LEU A 846 10.34 39.07 27.84
CA LEU A 846 9.31 39.11 28.90
C LEU A 846 9.87 38.67 30.24
N ASN A 847 9.34 39.24 31.36
CA ASN A 847 9.66 38.80 32.71
C ASN A 847 8.85 37.55 33.14
N ALA A 848 9.15 36.99 34.31
CA ALA A 848 8.52 35.80 34.82
C ALA A 848 6.98 35.94 35.02
N HIS A 849 6.51 37.12 35.45
CA HIS A 849 5.09 37.43 35.62
C HIS A 849 4.39 37.42 34.25
N GLU A 850 4.93 38.12 33.28
CA GLU A 850 4.40 38.22 31.91
C GLU A 850 4.36 36.85 31.22
N TRP A 851 5.41 36.01 31.42
CA TRP A 851 5.39 34.60 30.99
C TRP A 851 4.27 33.78 31.66
N GLY A 852 4.02 34.04 32.95
CA GLY A 852 2.89 33.42 33.67
C GLY A 852 1.55 33.78 33.02
N VAL A 853 1.34 35.05 32.66
CA VAL A 853 0.17 35.53 31.93
C VAL A 853 0.04 34.87 30.56
N VAL A 854 1.12 34.82 29.80
CA VAL A 854 1.18 34.16 28.47
C VAL A 854 0.79 32.68 28.56
N VAL A 855 1.34 31.94 29.54
CA VAL A 855 1.01 30.52 29.74
C VAL A 855 -0.46 30.34 30.11
N LEU A 856 -1.01 31.20 30.97
CA LEU A 856 -2.41 31.15 31.41
C LEU A 856 -3.37 31.35 30.21
N PHE A 857 -3.14 32.40 29.39
CA PHE A 857 -3.92 32.63 28.18
C PHE A 857 -3.71 31.51 27.15
N GLY A 858 -2.48 31.03 26.97
CA GLY A 858 -2.18 29.91 26.12
C GLY A 858 -2.95 28.64 26.48
N ALA A 859 -3.02 28.33 27.79
CA ALA A 859 -3.71 27.15 28.27
C ALA A 859 -5.26 27.29 28.27
N SER A 860 -5.78 28.50 28.23
CA SER A 860 -7.25 28.77 28.36
C SER A 860 -8.08 28.13 27.23
N ILE A 861 -7.53 27.96 26.01
CA ILE A 861 -8.23 27.32 24.89
C ILE A 861 -8.56 25.84 25.20
N ILE A 862 -7.82 25.20 26.10
CA ILE A 862 -8.10 23.83 26.55
C ILE A 862 -9.47 23.77 27.22
N VAL A 863 -9.78 24.72 28.07
CA VAL A 863 -11.07 24.78 28.79
C VAL A 863 -12.22 24.93 27.79
N VAL A 864 -12.06 25.80 26.81
CA VAL A 864 -13.08 26.07 25.77
C VAL A 864 -13.36 24.82 24.95
N ASP A 865 -12.32 24.12 24.49
CA ASP A 865 -12.51 22.90 23.70
C ASP A 865 -13.08 21.75 24.55
N LEU A 866 -12.70 21.62 25.82
CA LEU A 866 -13.30 20.65 26.73
C LEU A 866 -14.80 20.90 26.92
N LEU A 867 -15.21 22.16 27.09
CA LEU A 867 -16.63 22.54 27.14
C LEU A 867 -17.35 22.20 25.85
N ARG A 868 -16.77 22.52 24.69
CA ARG A 868 -17.30 22.13 23.39
C ARG A 868 -17.50 20.61 23.29
N LYS A 869 -16.50 19.81 23.69
CA LYS A 869 -16.55 18.34 23.69
C LYS A 869 -17.63 17.80 24.63
N LEU A 870 -17.86 18.42 25.78
CA LEU A 870 -18.94 18.07 26.69
C LEU A 870 -20.32 18.30 26.06
N VAL A 871 -20.53 19.47 25.46
CA VAL A 871 -21.79 19.79 24.78
C VAL A 871 -22.04 18.91 23.56
N SER A 872 -20.99 18.54 22.79
CA SER A 872 -21.16 17.73 21.59
C SER A 872 -21.34 16.22 21.89
N LYS A 873 -21.21 15.78 23.14
CA LYS A 873 -21.48 14.39 23.55
C LYS A 873 -22.95 14.13 23.88
N ASN A 874 -23.72 15.19 24.15
CA ASN A 874 -25.17 15.16 24.33
C ASN A 874 -25.84 15.44 22.98
#